data_cbb627d944e3435e15068d127d591c06
#
_entry.id   cbb627d944e3435e15068d127d591c06
#
_cell.length_a   1.000
_cell.length_b   1.000
_cell.length_c   1.000
_cell.angle_alpha   90.00
_cell.angle_beta   90.00
_cell.angle_gamma   90.00
#
_symmetry.space_group_name_H-M   'P 1'
#
loop_
_entity.id
_entity.type
_entity.pdbx_description
1 polymer ?
#
loop_
_entity_poly.entity_id
_entity_poly.type
_entity_poly.pdbx_seq_one_letter_code
_entity_poly.pdbx_strand_id
1 'polypeptide(L)'
;MELERVQISIQGLVQGVGFRPCVYKLAKQMELTGFVQNNASGVLIEIQGNYLSQFIPKLREQLPPLAAIHNLEFTSLPIVPNERAFEILDSQQGKINTVITPDVCICSECLGELFDPQSRYYRYPFLNCTHCGPRFTITRNLPYDRCQTSMSQFPLCQSCQSDYLNPDNRRYHAQPTACSQCGPQLALSVDKVAQRIQEGEIIALKGLGGYQLICDARNEETISKLRLRKNREAKPFALMVANVKSAEEIAEVSCQVRLVLESRERPIVLLRKKKAPLPDGIAPGLNHFGIMLPSTPLHYLLFNSFLGNPDYCQWLDEYHSMVLVVTSANIGGEPLIIDDKKAEQGLISIADKIVSHDREIITRTDDSVVRMINDTSVLIRRARGYVPAPLRLPYEIPPTVALGGHLKNTFCITRGEEAFVSQHIGSLNNKATIEYFHESLNHLLKFLAVKPERIAHDWHPDFYTSRLAQKYDIPVYGVQHHHAHVASVVAEHGIQEPVLGLVLDGYGFGSDGEAWGGELLLLEKTEFKRVGHFFPIPQPGGELAAREPWRMAAGILHTLGRGDEISQRFKEQPQSPFLLQLLEKKIHCPLTTSCGRLFDAVSALLGVESLSLFEGHAAMRLESMVTHPQVLNKGWTINGNVFDMRPTLQFIANTTDQQLGANLFHGTLIAGLSEWVTGVCREKGIHMLLLSGGCFLNRVLAEGLINSLIKSGIKPLLPKLLPPNDGGIALGQAWIVGIKE
;
A
#
# COMPACT_ATOMS: atom_id res chain seq x y z
N MET A 1 -30.19 -8.01 43.42
CA MET A 1 -29.48 -8.30 42.18
C MET A 1 -28.42 -9.31 42.55
N GLU A 2 -28.33 -10.40 41.80
CA GLU A 2 -27.38 -11.46 42.10
C GLU A 2 -25.98 -11.03 41.69
N LEU A 3 -24.99 -11.31 42.51
CA LEU A 3 -23.59 -11.18 42.21
C LEU A 3 -23.25 -12.28 41.20
N GLU A 4 -22.69 -11.92 40.09
CA GLU A 4 -22.25 -12.84 39.01
C GLU A 4 -20.75 -12.80 38.82
N ARG A 5 -20.17 -13.90 38.31
CA ARG A 5 -18.78 -13.96 37.82
C ARG A 5 -18.73 -14.54 36.45
N VAL A 6 -18.03 -13.86 35.54
CA VAL A 6 -17.88 -14.28 34.14
C VAL A 6 -16.43 -14.16 33.70
N GLN A 7 -15.96 -15.18 33.01
CA GLN A 7 -14.72 -15.13 32.23
C GLN A 7 -15.05 -14.76 30.77
N ILE A 8 -14.28 -13.83 30.24
CA ILE A 8 -14.43 -13.32 28.87
C ILE A 8 -13.10 -13.53 28.15
N SER A 9 -13.12 -14.35 27.11
CA SER A 9 -11.97 -14.54 26.20
C SER A 9 -12.14 -13.64 24.99
N ILE A 10 -11.18 -12.76 24.73
CA ILE A 10 -11.24 -11.77 23.64
C ILE A 10 -10.09 -12.01 22.67
N GLN A 11 -10.45 -12.22 21.41
CA GLN A 11 -9.50 -12.32 20.30
C GLN A 11 -9.58 -11.10 19.39
N GLY A 12 -8.45 -10.71 18.76
CA GLY A 12 -8.39 -9.57 17.87
C GLY A 12 -7.13 -8.73 18.05
N LEU A 13 -7.17 -7.46 17.61
CA LEU A 13 -6.11 -6.47 17.84
C LEU A 13 -6.28 -5.88 19.24
N VAL A 14 -5.91 -6.63 20.27
CA VAL A 14 -6.17 -6.28 21.68
C VAL A 14 -4.91 -6.22 22.54
N GLN A 15 -3.72 -6.47 21.95
CA GLN A 15 -2.45 -6.37 22.65
C GLN A 15 -1.59 -5.22 22.11
N GLY A 16 -0.85 -4.52 23.00
CA GLY A 16 -0.01 -3.39 22.63
C GLY A 16 -0.74 -2.10 22.25
N VAL A 17 -2.05 -2.05 22.45
CA VAL A 17 -2.96 -0.97 22.03
C VAL A 17 -3.64 -0.25 23.18
N GLY A 18 -3.22 -0.47 24.42
CA GLY A 18 -3.87 0.11 25.60
C GLY A 18 -5.15 -0.60 26.04
N PHE A 19 -5.41 -1.81 25.55
CA PHE A 19 -6.64 -2.56 25.83
C PHE A 19 -6.77 -2.94 27.31
N ARG A 20 -5.73 -3.52 27.95
CA ARG A 20 -5.74 -3.87 29.38
C ARG A 20 -6.02 -2.66 30.28
N PRO A 21 -5.34 -1.49 30.12
CA PRO A 21 -5.70 -0.28 30.84
C PRO A 21 -7.15 0.17 30.64
N CYS A 22 -7.68 0.04 29.43
CA CYS A 22 -9.08 0.38 29.14
C CYS A 22 -10.04 -0.52 29.92
N VAL A 23 -9.81 -1.83 29.90
CA VAL A 23 -10.59 -2.81 30.68
C VAL A 23 -10.51 -2.51 32.17
N TYR A 24 -9.29 -2.23 32.68
CA TYR A 24 -9.07 -1.90 34.09
C TYR A 24 -9.85 -0.65 34.52
N LYS A 25 -9.78 0.43 33.75
CA LYS A 25 -10.50 1.67 34.03
C LYS A 25 -12.00 1.46 34.03
N LEU A 26 -12.52 0.73 33.03
CA LEU A 26 -13.93 0.42 32.93
C LEU A 26 -14.42 -0.46 34.10
N ALA A 27 -13.63 -1.50 34.46
CA ALA A 27 -13.95 -2.35 35.61
C ALA A 27 -14.03 -1.55 36.91
N LYS A 28 -13.07 -0.63 37.15
CA LYS A 28 -13.09 0.30 38.28
C LYS A 28 -14.31 1.24 38.27
N GLN A 29 -14.65 1.81 37.11
CA GLN A 29 -15.81 2.69 36.96
C GLN A 29 -17.14 1.96 37.24
N MET A 30 -17.18 0.65 36.99
CA MET A 30 -18.37 -0.20 37.24
C MET A 30 -18.28 -0.92 38.58
N GLU A 31 -17.28 -0.63 39.44
CA GLU A 31 -17.06 -1.26 40.74
C GLU A 31 -16.99 -2.79 40.65
N LEU A 32 -16.39 -3.33 39.58
CA LEU A 32 -16.17 -4.75 39.37
C LEU A 32 -14.84 -5.21 39.99
N THR A 33 -14.81 -6.47 40.44
CA THR A 33 -13.59 -7.14 40.88
C THR A 33 -13.17 -8.21 39.87
N GLY A 34 -11.92 -8.70 39.96
CA GLY A 34 -11.36 -9.70 39.08
C GLY A 34 -10.03 -9.30 38.46
N PHE A 35 -9.79 -9.68 37.24
CA PHE A 35 -8.52 -9.35 36.55
C PHE A 35 -8.64 -9.29 35.03
N VAL A 36 -7.64 -8.65 34.42
CA VAL A 36 -7.38 -8.71 32.98
C VAL A 36 -5.93 -9.17 32.73
N GLN A 37 -5.77 -10.10 31.80
CA GLN A 37 -4.48 -10.71 31.48
C GLN A 37 -4.33 -10.93 29.98
N ASN A 38 -3.13 -10.68 29.43
CA ASN A 38 -2.81 -11.15 28.09
C ASN A 38 -2.50 -12.64 28.14
N ASN A 39 -3.01 -13.37 27.18
CA ASN A 39 -2.62 -14.76 26.94
C ASN A 39 -2.21 -14.95 25.47
N ALA A 40 -1.84 -16.16 25.11
CA ALA A 40 -1.33 -16.51 23.80
C ALA A 40 -2.35 -16.30 22.65
N SER A 41 -3.67 -16.32 22.96
CA SER A 41 -4.76 -16.19 21.97
C SER A 41 -5.42 -14.80 21.96
N GLY A 42 -5.08 -13.92 22.92
CA GLY A 42 -5.68 -12.60 23.01
C GLY A 42 -5.63 -12.03 24.42
N VAL A 43 -6.79 -11.65 24.95
CA VAL A 43 -6.96 -11.11 26.32
C VAL A 43 -8.01 -11.95 27.06
N LEU A 44 -7.64 -12.37 28.24
CA LEU A 44 -8.55 -13.00 29.20
C LEU A 44 -8.97 -11.97 30.25
N ILE A 45 -10.26 -11.87 30.49
CA ILE A 45 -10.86 -11.00 31.51
C ILE A 45 -11.72 -11.87 32.41
N GLU A 46 -11.53 -11.80 33.73
CA GLU A 46 -12.50 -12.28 34.69
C GLU A 46 -13.09 -11.08 35.41
N ILE A 47 -14.41 -10.99 35.45
CA ILE A 47 -15.14 -9.94 36.13
C ILE A 47 -16.18 -10.51 37.07
N GLN A 48 -16.31 -9.93 38.26
CA GLN A 48 -17.30 -10.25 39.24
C GLN A 48 -17.97 -8.97 39.72
N GLY A 49 -19.30 -8.98 39.78
CA GLY A 49 -20.07 -7.82 40.23
C GLY A 49 -21.50 -7.83 39.76
N ASN A 50 -22.14 -6.67 39.85
CA ASN A 50 -23.51 -6.46 39.38
C ASN A 50 -23.48 -5.86 37.94
N TYR A 51 -24.52 -6.08 37.16
CA TYR A 51 -24.72 -5.49 35.83
C TYR A 51 -23.62 -5.88 34.79
N LEU A 52 -23.12 -7.10 34.87
CA LEU A 52 -22.07 -7.59 33.93
C LEU A 52 -22.49 -7.52 32.45
N SER A 53 -23.81 -7.61 32.17
CA SER A 53 -24.37 -7.45 30.82
C SER A 53 -24.04 -6.10 30.15
N GLN A 54 -23.78 -5.06 30.95
CA GLN A 54 -23.44 -3.73 30.44
C GLN A 54 -21.94 -3.56 30.14
N PHE A 55 -21.10 -4.48 30.62
CA PHE A 55 -19.65 -4.34 30.51
C PHE A 55 -19.16 -4.32 29.05
N ILE A 56 -19.59 -5.29 28.23
CA ILE A 56 -19.17 -5.36 26.83
C ILE A 56 -19.70 -4.20 25.97
N PRO A 57 -20.97 -3.78 26.04
CA PRO A 57 -21.41 -2.57 25.36
C PRO A 57 -20.56 -1.35 25.69
N LYS A 58 -20.30 -1.08 26.98
CA LYS A 58 -19.46 0.04 27.43
C LYS A 58 -17.99 -0.12 26.99
N LEU A 59 -17.46 -1.34 27.03
CA LEU A 59 -16.09 -1.61 26.54
C LEU A 59 -15.97 -1.27 25.05
N ARG A 60 -16.97 -1.63 24.23
CA ARG A 60 -16.98 -1.31 22.80
C ARG A 60 -17.05 0.20 22.52
N GLU A 61 -17.77 0.97 23.34
CA GLU A 61 -17.83 2.44 23.25
C GLU A 61 -16.50 3.12 23.61
N GLN A 62 -15.74 2.51 24.53
CA GLN A 62 -14.49 3.07 25.06
C GLN A 62 -13.24 2.40 24.48
N LEU A 63 -13.38 1.60 23.42
CA LEU A 63 -12.24 0.90 22.83
C LEU A 63 -11.11 1.87 22.46
N PRO A 64 -9.84 1.54 22.82
CA PRO A 64 -8.70 2.30 22.33
C PRO A 64 -8.69 2.37 20.81
N PRO A 65 -8.22 3.48 20.21
CA PRO A 65 -8.32 3.72 18.75
C PRO A 65 -7.70 2.63 17.87
N LEU A 66 -6.76 1.86 18.40
CA LEU A 66 -6.08 0.77 17.68
C LEU A 66 -6.67 -0.60 17.98
N ALA A 67 -7.54 -0.72 18.97
CA ALA A 67 -8.11 -1.99 19.36
C ALA A 67 -9.23 -2.42 18.43
N ALA A 68 -9.28 -3.71 18.09
CA ALA A 68 -10.38 -4.32 17.36
C ALA A 68 -10.68 -5.70 17.97
N ILE A 69 -11.92 -5.90 18.35
CA ILE A 69 -12.42 -7.18 18.88
C ILE A 69 -12.99 -7.97 17.71
N HIS A 70 -12.42 -9.15 17.46
CA HIS A 70 -12.88 -10.05 16.40
C HIS A 70 -13.81 -11.14 16.93
N ASN A 71 -13.46 -11.74 18.08
CA ASN A 71 -14.26 -12.79 18.72
C ASN A 71 -14.37 -12.55 20.23
N LEU A 72 -15.49 -12.97 20.79
CA LEU A 72 -15.82 -12.91 22.21
C LEU A 72 -16.46 -14.22 22.66
N GLU A 73 -15.89 -14.85 23.68
CA GLU A 73 -16.44 -16.05 24.30
C GLU A 73 -16.69 -15.79 25.79
N PHE A 74 -17.80 -16.31 26.30
CA PHE A 74 -18.21 -16.13 27.69
C PHE A 74 -18.31 -17.49 28.39
N THR A 75 -17.80 -17.55 29.61
CA THR A 75 -17.93 -18.71 30.49
C THR A 75 -18.32 -18.23 31.88
N SER A 76 -19.47 -18.72 32.40
CA SER A 76 -19.86 -18.44 33.79
C SER A 76 -18.92 -19.15 34.75
N LEU A 77 -18.51 -18.47 35.78
CA LEU A 77 -17.62 -18.97 36.82
C LEU A 77 -18.27 -18.91 38.22
N PRO A 78 -17.81 -19.75 39.17
CA PRO A 78 -18.17 -19.62 40.57
C PRO A 78 -17.69 -18.27 41.13
N ILE A 79 -18.49 -17.69 42.03
CA ILE A 79 -18.15 -16.45 42.76
C ILE A 79 -16.94 -16.72 43.67
N VAL A 80 -15.99 -15.77 43.66
CA VAL A 80 -14.85 -15.77 44.58
C VAL A 80 -15.19 -14.91 45.79
N PRO A 81 -15.34 -15.51 46.95
CA PRO A 81 -15.67 -14.77 48.17
C PRO A 81 -14.53 -13.82 48.57
N ASN A 82 -14.89 -12.60 49.01
CA ASN A 82 -13.94 -11.57 49.48
C ASN A 82 -12.94 -11.02 48.42
N GLU A 83 -13.16 -11.20 47.14
CA GLU A 83 -12.41 -10.50 46.11
C GLU A 83 -12.70 -8.99 46.20
N ARG A 84 -11.63 -8.15 46.33
CA ARG A 84 -11.79 -6.72 46.66
C ARG A 84 -11.31 -5.77 45.56
N ALA A 85 -10.56 -6.26 44.60
CA ALA A 85 -9.94 -5.41 43.60
C ALA A 85 -10.04 -5.98 42.18
N PHE A 86 -9.96 -5.12 41.20
CA PHE A 86 -9.67 -5.50 39.82
C PHE A 86 -8.19 -5.29 39.54
N GLU A 87 -7.52 -6.28 38.96
CA GLU A 87 -6.06 -6.26 38.77
C GLU A 87 -5.67 -6.47 37.30
N ILE A 88 -4.50 -5.98 36.91
CA ILE A 88 -3.85 -6.30 35.65
C ILE A 88 -2.74 -7.30 35.94
N LEU A 89 -2.92 -8.55 35.47
CA LEU A 89 -1.95 -9.60 35.69
C LEU A 89 -0.90 -9.63 34.56
N ASP A 90 0.27 -10.19 34.89
CA ASP A 90 1.34 -10.43 33.90
C ASP A 90 0.89 -11.39 32.81
N SER A 91 1.47 -11.22 31.61
CA SER A 91 1.11 -12.03 30.44
C SER A 91 1.46 -13.50 30.66
N GLN A 92 0.54 -14.42 30.32
CA GLN A 92 0.81 -15.85 30.32
C GLN A 92 1.59 -16.26 29.06
N GLN A 93 2.62 -17.07 29.23
CA GLN A 93 3.34 -17.69 28.12
C GLN A 93 2.50 -18.80 27.48
N GLY A 94 2.52 -18.89 26.14
CA GLY A 94 1.78 -19.89 25.37
C GLY A 94 2.11 -19.84 23.88
N LYS A 95 1.41 -20.64 23.10
CA LYS A 95 1.55 -20.66 21.63
C LYS A 95 1.12 -19.27 21.07
N ILE A 96 2.03 -18.58 20.39
CA ILE A 96 1.83 -17.21 19.91
C ILE A 96 0.73 -17.19 18.85
N ASN A 97 -0.43 -16.64 19.19
CA ASN A 97 -1.53 -16.35 18.27
C ASN A 97 -1.85 -14.85 18.18
N THR A 98 -1.00 -14.03 18.79
CA THR A 98 -1.20 -12.57 18.78
C THR A 98 -0.64 -11.93 17.53
N VAL A 99 -1.17 -10.77 17.18
CA VAL A 99 -0.76 -9.94 16.06
C VAL A 99 -0.30 -8.59 16.58
N ILE A 100 0.76 -8.04 15.99
CA ILE A 100 1.17 -6.67 16.27
C ILE A 100 0.38 -5.70 15.38
N THR A 101 0.06 -4.54 15.95
CA THR A 101 -0.53 -3.45 15.18
C THR A 101 0.48 -2.79 14.25
N PRO A 102 0.03 -2.18 13.15
CA PRO A 102 0.87 -1.32 12.32
C PRO A 102 1.46 -0.13 13.10
N ASP A 103 2.51 0.45 12.55
CA ASP A 103 2.97 1.78 12.95
C ASP A 103 1.92 2.82 12.58
N VAL A 104 1.59 3.71 13.49
CA VAL A 104 0.56 4.73 13.30
C VAL A 104 1.09 6.12 13.60
N CYS A 105 0.43 7.15 13.07
CA CYS A 105 0.81 8.54 13.32
C CYS A 105 0.69 8.92 14.80
N ILE A 106 1.32 10.03 15.18
CA ILE A 106 1.18 10.64 16.51
C ILE A 106 -0.28 11.00 16.79
N CYS A 107 -0.78 10.72 17.99
CA CYS A 107 -2.13 11.09 18.42
C CYS A 107 -2.18 12.57 18.89
N SER A 108 -3.40 13.10 18.99
CA SER A 108 -3.64 14.50 19.40
C SER A 108 -3.08 14.84 20.77
N GLU A 109 -3.22 13.91 21.74
CA GLU A 109 -2.70 14.14 23.10
C GLU A 109 -1.15 14.19 23.14
N CYS A 110 -0.48 13.30 22.41
CA CYS A 110 0.97 13.37 22.27
C CYS A 110 1.41 14.61 21.50
N LEU A 111 0.64 15.04 20.51
CA LEU A 111 0.91 16.26 19.76
C LEU A 111 0.78 17.50 20.66
N GLY A 112 -0.24 17.54 21.54
CA GLY A 112 -0.37 18.56 22.57
C GLY A 112 0.84 18.65 23.49
N GLU A 113 1.31 17.51 24.02
CA GLU A 113 2.51 17.45 24.86
C GLU A 113 3.80 17.83 24.12
N LEU A 114 3.88 17.57 22.82
CA LEU A 114 5.05 17.90 21.99
C LEU A 114 5.31 19.40 21.90
N PHE A 115 4.25 20.20 21.96
CA PHE A 115 4.31 21.67 21.82
C PHE A 115 3.94 22.44 23.09
N ASP A 116 3.68 21.75 24.21
CA ASP A 116 3.46 22.37 25.50
C ASP A 116 4.82 22.57 26.22
N PRO A 117 5.28 23.85 26.42
CA PRO A 117 6.53 24.15 27.10
C PRO A 117 6.62 23.59 28.53
N GLN A 118 5.48 23.32 29.18
CA GLN A 118 5.44 22.77 30.55
C GLN A 118 5.54 21.24 30.53
N SER A 119 5.39 20.59 29.39
CA SER A 119 5.51 19.14 29.25
C SER A 119 6.96 18.68 29.30
N ARG A 120 7.25 17.63 30.07
CA ARG A 120 8.57 16.98 30.03
C ARG A 120 8.91 16.34 28.67
N TYR A 121 7.94 16.25 27.76
CA TYR A 121 8.06 15.76 26.40
C TYR A 121 8.16 16.89 25.36
N TYR A 122 8.22 18.14 25.83
CA TYR A 122 8.34 19.30 24.96
C TYR A 122 9.46 19.12 23.93
N ARG A 123 9.13 19.24 22.66
CA ARG A 123 10.02 19.11 21.49
C ARG A 123 10.84 17.80 21.42
N TYR A 124 10.33 16.71 22.02
CA TYR A 124 11.01 15.42 21.95
C TYR A 124 10.58 14.62 20.69
N PRO A 125 11.48 14.39 19.70
CA PRO A 125 11.12 13.86 18.36
C PRO A 125 10.72 12.37 18.36
N PHE A 126 10.81 11.65 19.48
CA PHE A 126 10.47 10.23 19.60
C PHE A 126 9.33 9.98 20.59
N LEU A 127 8.57 11.02 20.91
CA LEU A 127 7.40 10.96 21.78
C LEU A 127 6.34 10.00 21.22
N ASN A 128 5.73 9.21 22.10
CA ASN A 128 4.63 8.29 21.80
C ASN A 128 3.86 7.87 23.05
N CYS A 129 2.77 7.12 22.85
CA CYS A 129 2.00 6.45 23.92
C CYS A 129 1.46 5.10 23.43
N THR A 130 0.49 4.49 24.16
CA THR A 130 -0.15 3.24 23.73
C THR A 130 -1.02 3.40 22.48
N HIS A 131 -1.46 4.63 22.14
CA HIS A 131 -2.35 4.92 21.02
C HIS A 131 -1.60 5.30 19.73
N CYS A 132 -0.29 5.57 19.78
CA CYS A 132 0.46 6.10 18.64
C CYS A 132 1.92 5.66 18.59
N GLY A 133 2.58 5.94 17.46
CA GLY A 133 4.01 5.72 17.27
C GLY A 133 4.37 4.35 16.72
N PRO A 134 5.65 3.97 16.83
CA PRO A 134 6.19 2.76 16.22
C PRO A 134 5.71 1.47 16.91
N ARG A 135 5.55 0.42 16.12
CA ARG A 135 5.19 -0.94 16.55
C ARG A 135 5.97 -1.95 15.71
N PHE A 136 5.52 -2.18 14.47
CA PHE A 136 6.09 -3.18 13.57
C PHE A 136 7.55 -2.89 13.21
N THR A 137 7.86 -1.64 12.90
CA THR A 137 9.22 -1.23 12.49
C THR A 137 10.29 -1.41 13.56
N ILE A 138 9.90 -1.48 14.85
CA ILE A 138 10.83 -1.63 15.96
C ILE A 138 10.82 -3.03 16.61
N THR A 139 9.97 -3.95 16.19
CA THR A 139 9.76 -5.24 16.85
C THR A 139 10.60 -6.34 16.25
N ARG A 140 11.33 -7.07 17.08
CA ARG A 140 12.17 -8.23 16.72
C ARG A 140 11.39 -9.54 16.76
N ASN A 141 10.63 -9.74 17.82
CA ASN A 141 9.87 -10.97 18.09
C ASN A 141 8.57 -10.65 18.86
N LEU A 142 7.68 -11.64 18.93
CA LEU A 142 6.52 -11.64 19.83
C LEU A 142 6.82 -12.49 21.10
N PRO A 143 6.17 -12.23 22.24
CA PRO A 143 5.16 -11.19 22.49
C PRO A 143 5.73 -9.77 22.39
N TYR A 144 4.85 -8.79 22.13
CA TYR A 144 5.23 -7.38 22.02
C TYR A 144 5.59 -6.80 23.40
N ASP A 145 6.82 -6.99 23.80
CA ASP A 145 7.40 -6.45 25.03
C ASP A 145 8.68 -5.65 24.72
N ARG A 146 9.02 -4.66 25.58
CA ARG A 146 10.14 -3.74 25.34
C ARG A 146 11.47 -4.47 25.06
N CYS A 147 11.76 -5.57 25.76
CA CYS A 147 12.94 -6.38 25.54
C CYS A 147 13.00 -7.05 24.15
N GLN A 148 11.84 -7.22 23.49
CA GLN A 148 11.73 -7.76 22.14
C GLN A 148 11.68 -6.67 21.05
N THR A 149 11.96 -5.41 21.41
CA THR A 149 11.99 -4.28 20.48
C THR A 149 13.36 -3.63 20.44
N SER A 150 13.61 -2.75 19.46
CA SER A 150 14.82 -1.93 19.42
C SER A 150 14.91 -0.92 20.59
N MET A 151 13.84 -0.77 21.38
CA MET A 151 13.84 0.06 22.58
C MET A 151 14.50 -0.62 23.80
N SER A 152 14.87 -1.90 23.71
CA SER A 152 15.57 -2.65 24.78
C SER A 152 16.90 -1.99 25.20
N GLN A 153 17.56 -1.29 24.27
CA GLN A 153 18.82 -0.58 24.55
C GLN A 153 18.65 0.76 25.31
N PHE A 154 17.39 1.22 25.52
CA PHE A 154 17.08 2.47 26.19
C PHE A 154 16.38 2.19 27.54
N PRO A 155 17.14 2.02 28.65
CA PRO A 155 16.54 1.83 29.97
C PRO A 155 15.73 3.05 30.39
N LEU A 156 14.56 2.81 30.97
CA LEU A 156 13.67 3.90 31.40
C LEU A 156 14.28 4.68 32.56
N CYS A 157 14.23 6.00 32.49
CA CYS A 157 14.50 6.85 33.69
C CYS A 157 13.34 6.69 34.68
N GLN A 158 13.56 7.13 35.94
CA GLN A 158 12.57 6.99 37.02
C GLN A 158 11.17 7.53 36.63
N SER A 159 11.11 8.72 36.03
CA SER A 159 9.84 9.31 35.61
C SER A 159 9.15 8.50 34.52
N CYS A 160 9.89 8.00 33.52
CA CYS A 160 9.31 7.14 32.45
C CYS A 160 8.90 5.77 32.99
N GLN A 161 9.61 5.25 33.98
CA GLN A 161 9.25 4.01 34.67
C GLN A 161 7.96 4.18 35.48
N SER A 162 7.81 5.30 36.19
CA SER A 162 6.56 5.62 36.89
C SER A 162 5.36 5.68 35.92
N ASP A 163 5.50 6.39 34.77
CA ASP A 163 4.45 6.43 33.75
C ASP A 163 4.14 5.04 33.15
N TYR A 164 5.19 4.23 32.93
CA TYR A 164 5.08 2.90 32.34
C TYR A 164 4.37 1.90 33.26
N LEU A 165 4.51 2.04 34.57
CA LEU A 165 3.91 1.17 35.59
C LEU A 165 2.56 1.69 36.12
N ASN A 166 2.17 2.92 35.82
CA ASN A 166 0.92 3.51 36.29
C ASN A 166 -0.24 3.21 35.35
N PRO A 167 -1.24 2.38 35.73
CA PRO A 167 -2.38 2.02 34.87
C PRO A 167 -3.27 3.21 34.50
N ASP A 168 -3.23 4.31 35.25
CA ASP A 168 -3.97 5.53 34.94
C ASP A 168 -3.28 6.41 33.90
N ASN A 169 -1.99 6.13 33.61
CA ASN A 169 -1.24 6.86 32.61
C ASN A 169 -1.43 6.23 31.22
N ARG A 170 -1.59 7.05 30.18
CA ARG A 170 -1.70 6.59 28.77
C ARG A 170 -0.41 5.95 28.23
N ARG A 171 0.68 5.94 28.99
CA ARG A 171 1.94 5.24 28.68
C ARG A 171 2.10 3.94 29.44
N TYR A 172 1.05 3.51 30.15
CA TYR A 172 1.07 2.21 30.82
C TYR A 172 1.39 1.08 29.85
N HIS A 173 2.52 0.40 30.08
CA HIS A 173 3.07 -0.61 29.17
C HIS A 173 3.20 -0.19 27.69
N ALA A 174 3.36 1.11 27.42
CA ALA A 174 3.72 1.59 26.09
C ALA A 174 5.19 1.25 25.80
N GLN A 175 5.43 0.16 25.11
CA GLN A 175 6.78 -0.39 24.92
C GLN A 175 7.79 0.59 24.32
N PRO A 176 7.40 1.49 23.34
CA PRO A 176 8.34 2.46 22.79
C PRO A 176 8.51 3.74 23.64
N THR A 177 7.84 3.84 24.80
CA THR A 177 7.89 5.07 25.60
C THR A 177 9.31 5.45 26.04
N ALA A 178 9.63 6.73 25.95
CA ALA A 178 10.89 7.33 26.41
C ALA A 178 10.73 8.85 26.46
N CYS A 179 11.70 9.56 27.05
CA CYS A 179 11.80 11.02 27.02
C CYS A 179 13.19 11.45 26.55
N SER A 180 13.44 12.75 26.46
CA SER A 180 14.74 13.29 26.03
C SER A 180 15.93 12.86 26.91
N GLN A 181 15.67 12.43 28.14
CA GLN A 181 16.71 11.95 29.06
C GLN A 181 17.09 10.49 28.84
N CYS A 182 16.12 9.62 28.48
CA CYS A 182 16.34 8.17 28.49
C CYS A 182 16.08 7.50 27.15
N GLY A 183 15.65 8.23 26.14
CA GLY A 183 15.28 7.67 24.85
C GLY A 183 16.21 8.07 23.71
N PRO A 184 15.83 7.69 22.50
CA PRO A 184 16.60 7.96 21.28
C PRO A 184 16.93 9.44 21.09
N GLN A 185 18.09 9.70 20.46
CA GLN A 185 18.59 11.04 20.18
C GLN A 185 18.86 11.20 18.68
N LEU A 186 18.59 12.40 18.15
CA LEU A 186 19.00 12.81 16.80
C LEU A 186 20.47 13.24 16.78
N ALA A 187 21.20 12.87 15.75
CA ALA A 187 22.58 13.32 15.53
C ALA A 187 22.70 14.84 15.27
N LEU A 188 21.62 15.49 14.86
CA LEU A 188 21.54 16.94 14.63
C LEU A 188 20.19 17.46 15.11
N SER A 189 20.16 18.63 15.74
CA SER A 189 18.90 19.23 16.21
C SER A 189 17.95 19.51 15.05
N VAL A 190 16.63 19.41 15.31
CA VAL A 190 15.59 19.64 14.30
C VAL A 190 15.69 21.04 13.69
N ASP A 191 16.01 22.05 14.50
CA ASP A 191 16.15 23.43 14.01
C ASP A 191 17.30 23.59 13.01
N LYS A 192 18.42 22.90 13.23
CA LYS A 192 19.53 22.88 12.27
C LYS A 192 19.16 22.09 10.99
N VAL A 193 18.37 21.04 11.10
CA VAL A 193 17.86 20.32 9.92
C VAL A 193 16.93 21.23 9.10
N ALA A 194 15.99 21.93 9.78
CA ALA A 194 15.07 22.87 9.13
C ALA A 194 15.80 24.02 8.44
N GLN A 195 16.79 24.62 9.11
CA GLN A 195 17.64 25.67 8.54
C GLN A 195 18.32 25.20 7.24
N ARG A 196 18.96 24.04 7.26
CA ARG A 196 19.64 23.50 6.05
C ARG A 196 18.69 23.25 4.90
N ILE A 197 17.45 22.77 5.18
CA ILE A 197 16.42 22.61 4.15
C ILE A 197 16.05 23.97 3.55
N GLN A 198 15.91 25.03 4.36
CA GLN A 198 15.65 26.40 3.88
C GLN A 198 16.80 26.97 3.07
N GLU A 199 18.04 26.57 3.35
CA GLU A 199 19.25 26.93 2.60
C GLU A 199 19.35 26.17 1.26
N GLY A 200 18.39 25.30 0.92
CA GLY A 200 18.32 24.54 -0.33
C GLY A 200 19.11 23.21 -0.32
N GLU A 201 19.46 22.71 0.86
CA GLU A 201 20.14 21.41 0.98
C GLU A 201 19.13 20.24 0.89
N ILE A 202 19.62 19.11 0.39
CA ILE A 202 18.93 17.81 0.39
C ILE A 202 19.39 17.05 1.63
N ILE A 203 18.46 16.75 2.55
CA ILE A 203 18.76 16.05 3.78
C ILE A 203 18.30 14.60 3.70
N ALA A 204 19.19 13.65 3.99
CA ALA A 204 18.81 12.26 4.26
C ALA A 204 18.52 12.12 5.77
N LEU A 205 17.25 12.06 6.12
CA LEU A 205 16.78 11.98 7.50
C LEU A 205 16.29 10.57 7.82
N LYS A 206 16.83 9.97 8.90
CA LYS A 206 16.34 8.66 9.37
C LYS A 206 14.94 8.82 9.96
N GLY A 207 13.96 8.20 9.32
CA GLY A 207 12.56 8.23 9.71
C GLY A 207 12.14 7.01 10.52
N LEU A 208 10.87 6.64 10.43
CA LEU A 208 10.28 5.51 11.15
C LEU A 208 10.64 4.16 10.51
N GLY A 209 10.45 4.04 9.20
CA GLY A 209 10.65 2.79 8.45
C GLY A 209 11.92 2.76 7.59
N GLY A 210 12.72 3.81 7.61
CA GLY A 210 13.97 3.96 6.85
C GLY A 210 14.36 5.42 6.67
N TYR A 211 15.45 5.65 5.95
CA TYR A 211 15.89 7.00 5.59
C TYR A 211 15.00 7.62 4.51
N GLN A 212 14.72 8.90 4.64
CA GLN A 212 13.97 9.70 3.67
C GLN A 212 14.85 10.86 3.18
N LEU A 213 14.80 11.18 1.88
CA LEU A 213 15.37 12.39 1.32
C LEU A 213 14.34 13.51 1.42
N ILE A 214 14.71 14.59 2.07
CA ILE A 214 13.84 15.74 2.35
C ILE A 214 14.50 17.01 1.82
N CYS A 215 13.74 17.84 1.09
CA CYS A 215 14.16 19.16 0.66
C CYS A 215 12.96 20.08 0.44
N ASP A 216 13.20 21.38 0.25
CA ASP A 216 12.15 22.37 -0.08
C ASP A 216 11.63 22.14 -1.50
N ALA A 217 10.35 21.78 -1.61
CA ALA A 217 9.67 21.52 -2.89
C ALA A 217 9.47 22.80 -3.76
N ARG A 218 9.59 23.99 -3.18
CA ARG A 218 9.43 25.27 -3.88
C ARG A 218 10.72 25.70 -4.59
N ASN A 219 11.84 25.10 -4.24
CA ASN A 219 13.16 25.44 -4.80
C ASN A 219 13.44 24.57 -6.03
N GLU A 220 13.32 25.17 -7.23
CA GLU A 220 13.50 24.49 -8.51
C GLU A 220 14.91 23.94 -8.71
N GLU A 221 15.93 24.65 -8.24
CA GLU A 221 17.33 24.20 -8.32
C GLU A 221 17.53 22.94 -7.47
N THR A 222 17.01 22.94 -6.25
CA THR A 222 17.08 21.78 -5.35
C THR A 222 16.35 20.56 -5.92
N ILE A 223 15.17 20.75 -6.53
CA ILE A 223 14.43 19.69 -7.20
C ILE A 223 15.21 19.11 -8.37
N SER A 224 15.81 19.95 -9.22
CA SER A 224 16.64 19.54 -10.35
C SER A 224 17.87 18.77 -9.88
N LYS A 225 18.56 19.25 -8.84
CA LYS A 225 19.70 18.61 -8.19
C LYS A 225 19.31 17.23 -7.62
N LEU A 226 18.17 17.12 -6.93
CA LEU A 226 17.67 15.85 -6.40
C LEU A 226 17.38 14.83 -7.51
N ARG A 227 16.73 15.27 -8.62
CA ARG A 227 16.46 14.41 -9.77
C ARG A 227 17.74 13.85 -10.38
N LEU A 228 18.71 14.72 -10.64
CA LEU A 228 20.00 14.33 -11.20
C LEU A 228 20.73 13.32 -10.30
N ARG A 229 20.89 13.65 -9.01
CA ARG A 229 21.61 12.82 -8.04
C ARG A 229 20.96 11.47 -7.80
N LYS A 230 19.61 11.42 -7.84
CA LYS A 230 18.85 10.19 -7.64
C LYS A 230 18.64 9.39 -8.92
N ASN A 231 19.10 9.88 -10.07
CA ASN A 231 18.84 9.32 -11.41
C ASN A 231 17.35 9.03 -11.60
N ARG A 232 16.51 10.03 -11.34
CA ARG A 232 15.03 9.93 -11.33
C ARG A 232 14.43 11.01 -12.22
N GLU A 233 14.44 10.76 -13.54
CA GLU A 233 14.10 11.76 -14.54
C GLU A 233 12.64 12.24 -14.48
N ALA A 234 11.68 11.34 -14.42
CA ALA A 234 10.25 11.69 -14.51
C ALA A 234 9.35 11.17 -13.36
N LYS A 235 9.75 10.09 -12.67
CA LYS A 235 8.91 9.52 -11.61
C LYS A 235 8.58 10.59 -10.53
N PRO A 236 7.28 10.83 -10.18
CA PRO A 236 6.89 11.90 -9.26
C PRO A 236 7.53 11.81 -7.88
N PHE A 237 7.78 12.94 -7.25
CA PHE A 237 8.09 13.03 -5.84
C PHE A 237 6.82 13.19 -5.02
N ALA A 238 6.80 12.58 -3.83
CA ALA A 238 5.77 12.85 -2.85
C ALA A 238 6.04 14.16 -2.12
N LEU A 239 4.97 14.86 -1.79
CA LEU A 239 4.98 16.12 -1.07
C LEU A 239 4.43 15.93 0.35
N MET A 240 5.08 16.53 1.33
CA MET A 240 4.55 16.67 2.68
C MET A 240 4.21 18.13 2.93
N VAL A 241 3.00 18.37 3.45
CA VAL A 241 2.52 19.70 3.87
C VAL A 241 2.08 19.64 5.32
N ALA A 242 2.11 20.77 6.03
CA ALA A 242 1.88 20.82 7.47
C ALA A 242 0.50 20.30 7.90
N ASN A 243 -0.54 20.60 7.13
CA ASN A 243 -1.93 20.29 7.44
C ASN A 243 -2.80 20.25 6.16
N VAL A 244 -4.10 19.98 6.32
CA VAL A 244 -5.05 19.92 5.20
C VAL A 244 -5.25 21.28 4.54
N LYS A 245 -5.28 22.39 5.28
CA LYS A 245 -5.40 23.75 4.69
C LYS A 245 -4.24 24.03 3.72
N SER A 246 -3.02 23.59 4.08
CA SER A 246 -1.86 23.72 3.19
C SER A 246 -1.96 22.78 1.97
N ALA A 247 -2.59 21.61 2.10
CA ALA A 247 -2.87 20.73 0.96
C ALA A 247 -3.90 21.34 -0.01
N GLU A 248 -4.94 21.99 0.54
CA GLU A 248 -6.02 22.65 -0.23
C GLU A 248 -5.51 23.78 -1.14
N GLU A 249 -4.38 24.40 -0.82
CA GLU A 249 -3.79 25.44 -1.66
C GLU A 249 -3.14 24.89 -2.93
N ILE A 250 -2.61 23.66 -2.88
CA ILE A 250 -1.84 23.08 -3.99
C ILE A 250 -2.58 21.97 -4.75
N ALA A 251 -3.67 21.42 -4.16
CA ALA A 251 -4.43 20.32 -4.75
C ALA A 251 -5.92 20.37 -4.40
N GLU A 252 -6.72 19.60 -5.16
CA GLU A 252 -8.15 19.42 -4.88
C GLU A 252 -8.34 18.46 -3.72
N VAL A 253 -8.96 18.92 -2.62
CA VAL A 253 -9.21 18.13 -1.40
C VAL A 253 -10.71 18.09 -1.13
N SER A 254 -11.35 16.92 -1.30
CA SER A 254 -12.74 16.67 -0.88
C SER A 254 -12.80 16.27 0.60
N CYS A 255 -14.03 16.18 1.16
CA CYS A 255 -14.21 15.70 2.52
C CYS A 255 -13.67 14.26 2.70
N GLN A 256 -13.86 13.39 1.71
CA GLN A 256 -13.35 12.01 1.74
C GLN A 256 -11.82 11.97 1.67
N VAL A 257 -11.22 12.81 0.82
CA VAL A 257 -9.76 12.98 0.76
C VAL A 257 -9.20 13.46 2.10
N ARG A 258 -9.86 14.42 2.75
CA ARG A 258 -9.47 14.91 4.08
C ARG A 258 -9.43 13.76 5.10
N LEU A 259 -10.48 12.92 5.15
CA LEU A 259 -10.54 11.77 6.06
C LEU A 259 -9.37 10.79 5.83
N VAL A 260 -8.96 10.57 4.59
CA VAL A 260 -7.83 9.70 4.25
C VAL A 260 -6.50 10.36 4.60
N LEU A 261 -6.30 11.64 4.31
CA LEU A 261 -5.09 12.39 4.68
C LEU A 261 -4.89 12.44 6.20
N GLU A 262 -5.98 12.61 6.96
CA GLU A 262 -5.98 12.72 8.43
C GLU A 262 -6.08 11.36 9.13
N SER A 263 -6.24 10.26 8.37
CA SER A 263 -6.30 8.90 8.94
C SER A 263 -5.02 8.57 9.73
N ARG A 264 -5.11 7.60 10.63
CA ARG A 264 -3.97 7.13 11.44
C ARG A 264 -2.82 6.54 10.61
N GLU A 265 -3.13 6.09 9.42
CA GLU A 265 -2.17 5.54 8.45
C GLU A 265 -1.33 6.64 7.79
N ARG A 266 -1.86 7.87 7.65
CA ARG A 266 -1.19 9.01 6.99
C ARG A 266 -0.56 8.61 5.66
N PRO A 267 -1.31 8.06 4.70
CA PRO A 267 -0.75 7.63 3.42
C PRO A 267 -0.41 8.83 2.52
N ILE A 268 0.36 8.56 1.48
CA ILE A 268 0.49 9.47 0.33
C ILE A 268 -0.79 9.33 -0.49
N VAL A 269 -1.53 10.43 -0.69
CA VAL A 269 -2.77 10.47 -1.48
C VAL A 269 -2.51 11.17 -2.81
N LEU A 270 -2.87 10.51 -3.93
CA LEU A 270 -2.77 11.13 -5.26
C LEU A 270 -3.92 12.11 -5.48
N LEU A 271 -3.62 13.40 -5.56
CA LEU A 271 -4.58 14.49 -5.66
C LEU A 271 -4.36 15.32 -6.93
N ARG A 272 -5.45 15.77 -7.56
CA ARG A 272 -5.39 16.63 -8.71
C ARG A 272 -4.76 17.97 -8.35
N LYS A 273 -3.79 18.40 -9.17
CA LYS A 273 -3.10 19.68 -8.99
C LYS A 273 -4.06 20.84 -9.13
N LYS A 274 -3.94 21.83 -8.24
CA LYS A 274 -4.38 23.19 -8.49
C LYS A 274 -3.26 24.01 -9.14
N LYS A 275 -3.59 25.19 -9.65
CA LYS A 275 -2.60 26.14 -10.14
C LYS A 275 -1.84 26.70 -8.94
N ALA A 276 -0.69 26.12 -8.63
CA ALA A 276 0.15 26.49 -7.50
C ALA A 276 1.56 26.84 -7.97
N PRO A 277 2.30 27.69 -7.26
CA PRO A 277 3.67 28.06 -7.59
C PRO A 277 4.68 26.99 -7.17
N LEU A 278 4.52 25.79 -7.70
CA LEU A 278 5.45 24.68 -7.47
C LEU A 278 6.13 24.28 -8.79
N PRO A 279 7.43 23.93 -8.77
CA PRO A 279 8.17 23.54 -9.96
C PRO A 279 7.54 22.32 -10.66
N ASP A 280 7.50 22.34 -12.00
CA ASP A 280 7.05 21.20 -12.80
C ASP A 280 7.90 19.95 -12.55
N GLY A 281 9.16 20.13 -12.18
CA GLY A 281 10.06 19.08 -11.78
C GLY A 281 9.57 18.19 -10.64
N ILE A 282 8.50 18.49 -9.90
CA ILE A 282 7.93 17.61 -8.85
C ILE A 282 7.19 16.42 -9.46
N ALA A 283 6.37 16.64 -10.49
CA ALA A 283 5.62 15.61 -11.17
C ALA A 283 5.48 15.98 -12.66
N PRO A 284 6.56 15.78 -13.45
CA PRO A 284 6.64 16.23 -14.84
C PRO A 284 5.52 15.66 -15.70
N GLY A 285 4.77 16.55 -16.35
CA GLY A 285 3.71 16.18 -17.27
C GLY A 285 2.53 15.41 -16.70
N LEU A 286 2.43 15.27 -15.38
CA LEU A 286 1.30 14.65 -14.70
C LEU A 286 0.41 15.72 -14.08
N ASN A 287 -0.89 15.45 -13.99
CA ASN A 287 -1.88 16.38 -13.41
C ASN A 287 -2.20 16.08 -11.93
N HIS A 288 -1.43 15.21 -11.27
CA HIS A 288 -1.59 14.87 -9.87
C HIS A 288 -0.29 15.06 -9.08
N PHE A 289 -0.43 15.45 -7.79
CA PHE A 289 0.61 15.35 -6.78
C PHE A 289 0.30 14.18 -5.83
N GLY A 290 1.35 13.50 -5.34
CA GLY A 290 1.23 12.63 -4.17
C GLY A 290 1.44 13.47 -2.91
N ILE A 291 0.42 13.67 -2.10
CA ILE A 291 0.46 14.53 -0.91
C ILE A 291 0.26 13.68 0.34
N MET A 292 1.05 13.96 1.38
CA MET A 292 0.88 13.38 2.72
C MET A 292 1.00 14.44 3.80
N LEU A 293 0.45 14.13 4.97
CA LEU A 293 0.60 14.93 6.18
C LEU A 293 1.70 14.35 7.10
N PRO A 294 2.24 15.14 8.05
CA PRO A 294 3.17 14.66 9.05
C PRO A 294 2.62 13.45 9.81
N SER A 295 3.43 12.42 10.00
CA SER A 295 3.03 11.20 10.69
C SER A 295 3.80 10.97 12.00
N THR A 296 4.97 11.58 12.16
CA THR A 296 5.83 11.42 13.33
C THR A 296 6.05 12.75 14.04
N PRO A 297 6.38 12.74 15.35
CA PRO A 297 6.77 13.97 16.05
C PRO A 297 7.86 14.75 15.33
N LEU A 298 8.83 14.05 14.73
CA LEU A 298 9.94 14.65 13.98
C LEU A 298 9.45 15.50 12.79
N HIS A 299 8.47 14.99 12.03
CA HIS A 299 7.88 15.74 10.91
C HIS A 299 7.17 17.01 11.38
N TYR A 300 6.40 16.93 12.47
CA TYR A 300 5.73 18.09 13.05
C TYR A 300 6.72 19.12 13.58
N LEU A 301 7.80 18.69 14.21
CA LEU A 301 8.85 19.58 14.70
C LEU A 301 9.59 20.29 13.55
N LEU A 302 9.77 19.66 12.40
CA LEU A 302 10.34 20.33 11.21
C LEU A 302 9.43 21.49 10.77
N PHE A 303 8.12 21.27 10.62
CA PHE A 303 7.19 22.35 10.25
C PHE A 303 7.12 23.45 11.31
N ASN A 304 7.12 23.08 12.59
CA ASN A 304 7.14 24.04 13.69
C ASN A 304 8.41 24.91 13.66
N SER A 305 9.56 24.32 13.34
CA SER A 305 10.83 25.04 13.23
C SER A 305 10.84 26.03 12.07
N PHE A 306 10.23 25.72 10.93
CA PHE A 306 10.07 26.69 9.81
C PHE A 306 9.25 27.93 10.18
N LEU A 307 8.45 27.84 11.25
CA LEU A 307 7.59 28.93 11.75
C LEU A 307 8.23 29.69 12.92
N GLY A 308 9.47 29.39 13.27
CA GLY A 308 10.16 30.01 14.40
C GLY A 308 9.78 29.43 15.76
N ASN A 309 9.33 28.18 15.78
CA ASN A 309 9.04 27.38 16.98
C ASN A 309 7.87 27.92 17.84
N PRO A 310 6.68 28.17 17.27
CA PRO A 310 5.54 28.56 18.09
C PRO A 310 5.17 27.46 19.09
N ASP A 311 4.85 27.90 20.31
CA ASP A 311 4.33 27.03 21.36
C ASP A 311 2.89 26.60 21.06
N TYR A 312 2.47 25.48 21.68
CA TYR A 312 1.14 24.88 21.54
C TYR A 312 0.80 24.47 20.09
N CYS A 313 -0.46 24.10 19.84
CA CYS A 313 -0.88 23.47 18.58
C CYS A 313 -1.69 24.39 17.65
N GLN A 314 -1.95 25.66 18.00
CA GLN A 314 -2.80 26.59 17.22
C GLN A 314 -2.30 26.76 15.78
N TRP A 315 -1.00 26.76 15.56
CA TRP A 315 -0.39 26.88 14.23
C TRP A 315 -0.79 25.73 13.26
N LEU A 316 -1.20 24.57 13.79
CA LEU A 316 -1.65 23.44 12.97
C LEU A 316 -2.97 23.68 12.25
N ASP A 317 -3.76 24.68 12.72
CA ASP A 317 -5.04 25.04 12.12
C ASP A 317 -4.93 26.14 11.08
N GLU A 318 -3.69 26.57 10.75
CA GLU A 318 -3.43 27.65 9.81
C GLU A 318 -2.74 27.16 8.53
N TYR A 319 -2.83 27.94 7.48
CA TYR A 319 -2.10 27.70 6.23
C TYR A 319 -0.59 27.91 6.42
N HIS A 320 0.19 27.03 5.84
CA HIS A 320 1.65 27.11 5.80
C HIS A 320 2.16 27.00 4.37
N SER A 321 3.01 27.94 3.97
CA SER A 321 3.58 28.00 2.62
C SER A 321 4.70 26.98 2.38
N MET A 322 5.29 26.38 3.44
CA MET A 322 6.34 25.38 3.29
C MET A 322 5.76 24.07 2.78
N VAL A 323 6.36 23.57 1.71
CA VAL A 323 6.07 22.27 1.11
C VAL A 323 7.39 21.50 1.01
N LEU A 324 7.43 20.28 1.54
CA LEU A 324 8.61 19.44 1.49
C LEU A 324 8.45 18.34 0.44
N VAL A 325 9.48 18.10 -0.35
CA VAL A 325 9.66 16.78 -0.98
C VAL A 325 10.05 15.81 0.10
N VAL A 326 9.37 14.66 0.16
CA VAL A 326 9.76 13.52 1.02
C VAL A 326 9.72 12.26 0.17
N THR A 327 10.89 11.67 -0.06
CA THR A 327 11.01 10.46 -0.88
C THR A 327 11.95 9.45 -0.23
N SER A 328 11.79 8.16 -0.54
CA SER A 328 12.66 7.10 -0.02
C SER A 328 14.15 7.38 -0.30
N ALA A 329 15.00 7.21 0.69
CA ALA A 329 16.45 7.33 0.50
C ALA A 329 17.02 5.99 0.04
N ASN A 330 17.14 5.84 -1.27
CA ASN A 330 17.70 4.68 -1.95
C ASN A 330 18.25 5.10 -3.32
N ILE A 331 19.17 4.31 -3.86
CA ILE A 331 19.52 4.35 -5.27
C ILE A 331 18.33 3.77 -6.07
N GLY A 332 18.08 4.25 -7.28
CA GLY A 332 16.89 3.86 -8.06
C GLY A 332 16.69 2.35 -8.17
N GLY A 333 15.52 1.88 -7.74
CA GLY A 333 15.15 0.45 -7.78
C GLY A 333 15.63 -0.41 -6.61
N GLU A 334 16.44 0.12 -5.69
CA GLU A 334 16.87 -0.59 -4.49
C GLU A 334 15.90 -0.39 -3.32
N PRO A 335 15.95 -1.28 -2.30
CA PRO A 335 15.17 -1.11 -1.08
C PRO A 335 15.58 0.12 -0.28
N LEU A 336 14.63 0.61 0.53
CA LEU A 336 14.85 1.71 1.47
C LEU A 336 16.01 1.39 2.44
N ILE A 337 16.93 2.32 2.66
CA ILE A 337 18.06 2.15 3.57
C ILE A 337 17.60 2.33 5.02
N ILE A 338 18.01 1.40 5.91
CA ILE A 338 17.72 1.45 7.35
C ILE A 338 18.98 1.44 8.22
N ASP A 339 20.09 0.96 7.69
CA ASP A 339 21.38 0.86 8.38
C ASP A 339 22.19 2.15 8.21
N ASP A 340 22.72 2.67 9.33
CA ASP A 340 23.40 3.97 9.36
C ASP A 340 24.71 3.95 8.57
N LYS A 341 25.48 2.84 8.61
CA LYS A 341 26.72 2.70 7.84
C LYS A 341 26.46 2.62 6.33
N LYS A 342 25.40 1.86 5.94
CA LYS A 342 24.98 1.83 4.53
C LYS A 342 24.46 3.19 4.07
N ALA A 343 23.81 3.96 4.95
CA ALA A 343 23.37 5.32 4.63
C ALA A 343 24.57 6.25 4.39
N GLU A 344 25.57 6.23 5.26
CA GLU A 344 26.81 7.03 5.10
C GLU A 344 27.54 6.70 3.79
N GLN A 345 27.57 5.43 3.37
CA GLN A 345 28.23 5.02 2.14
C GLN A 345 27.40 5.30 0.88
N GLY A 346 26.09 5.02 0.92
CA GLY A 346 25.22 5.04 -0.25
C GLY A 346 24.56 6.40 -0.53
N LEU A 347 24.36 7.24 0.49
CA LEU A 347 23.63 8.50 0.34
C LEU A 347 24.52 9.75 0.24
N ILE A 348 25.81 9.63 0.45
CA ILE A 348 26.77 10.76 0.37
C ILE A 348 26.78 11.45 -1.00
N SER A 349 26.50 10.71 -2.09
CA SER A 349 26.40 11.27 -3.43
C SER A 349 25.04 11.92 -3.73
N ILE A 350 24.03 11.68 -2.89
CA ILE A 350 22.64 12.14 -3.11
C ILE A 350 22.30 13.28 -2.17
N ALA A 351 22.58 13.11 -0.87
CA ALA A 351 22.23 14.07 0.18
C ALA A 351 23.41 14.98 0.52
N ASP A 352 23.13 16.25 0.82
CA ASP A 352 24.12 17.22 1.31
C ASP A 352 24.45 16.96 2.79
N LYS A 353 23.49 16.39 3.56
CA LYS A 353 23.67 15.97 4.95
C LYS A 353 22.89 14.71 5.25
N ILE A 354 23.51 13.79 5.98
CA ILE A 354 22.87 12.60 6.53
C ILE A 354 22.64 12.84 8.03
N VAL A 355 21.40 12.65 8.47
CA VAL A 355 20.97 12.83 9.87
C VAL A 355 20.36 11.53 10.37
N SER A 356 21.09 10.84 11.22
CA SER A 356 20.68 9.59 11.88
C SER A 356 20.09 9.82 13.26
N HIS A 357 19.56 8.76 13.82
CA HIS A 357 19.25 8.61 15.25
C HIS A 357 19.63 7.20 15.69
N ASP A 358 19.84 7.03 16.99
CA ASP A 358 20.37 5.81 17.60
C ASP A 358 19.33 4.70 17.82
N ARG A 359 18.02 4.93 17.53
CA ARG A 359 17.01 3.86 17.50
C ARG A 359 17.13 3.03 16.22
N GLU A 360 17.38 1.73 16.38
CA GLU A 360 17.45 0.79 15.27
C GLU A 360 16.07 0.58 14.63
N ILE A 361 16.04 0.47 13.31
CA ILE A 361 14.88 0.06 12.52
C ILE A 361 15.03 -1.42 12.22
N ILE A 362 14.08 -2.24 12.70
CA ILE A 362 14.10 -3.70 12.53
C ILE A 362 13.49 -4.09 11.18
N THR A 363 12.34 -3.51 10.85
CA THR A 363 11.65 -3.80 9.59
C THR A 363 11.55 -2.55 8.72
N ARG A 364 12.06 -2.65 7.49
CA ARG A 364 11.87 -1.59 6.48
C ARG A 364 10.41 -1.46 6.13
N THR A 365 9.94 -0.23 6.01
CA THR A 365 8.56 0.01 5.60
C THR A 365 8.47 1.35 4.88
N ASP A 366 8.13 1.30 3.59
CA ASP A 366 7.83 2.49 2.77
C ASP A 366 6.51 3.13 3.20
N ASP A 367 6.28 4.37 2.75
CA ASP A 367 4.98 5.01 2.90
C ASP A 367 3.95 4.35 1.97
N SER A 368 2.73 4.16 2.49
CA SER A 368 1.60 3.67 1.69
C SER A 368 1.13 4.74 0.72
N VAL A 369 0.62 4.31 -0.43
CA VAL A 369 0.12 5.22 -1.48
C VAL A 369 -1.30 4.82 -1.83
N VAL A 370 -2.20 5.80 -1.86
CA VAL A 370 -3.61 5.61 -2.20
C VAL A 370 -4.07 6.58 -3.27
N ARG A 371 -5.13 6.21 -3.95
CA ARG A 371 -5.86 7.03 -4.92
C ARG A 371 -7.35 6.96 -4.61
N MET A 372 -8.07 8.06 -4.82
CA MET A 372 -9.53 8.06 -4.71
C MET A 372 -10.15 7.66 -6.05
N ILE A 373 -11.08 6.71 -6.01
CA ILE A 373 -11.92 6.26 -7.12
C ILE A 373 -13.36 6.25 -6.62
N ASN A 374 -14.25 7.04 -7.21
CA ASN A 374 -15.63 7.24 -6.73
C ASN A 374 -15.71 7.42 -5.21
N ASP A 375 -14.93 8.36 -4.67
CA ASP A 375 -14.85 8.70 -3.23
C ASP A 375 -14.41 7.54 -2.30
N THR A 376 -13.94 6.43 -2.87
CA THR A 376 -13.38 5.30 -2.13
C THR A 376 -11.84 5.28 -2.29
N SER A 377 -11.13 5.06 -1.20
CA SER A 377 -9.66 4.93 -1.24
C SER A 377 -9.26 3.56 -1.82
N VAL A 378 -8.43 3.57 -2.85
CA VAL A 378 -7.84 2.38 -3.46
C VAL A 378 -6.33 2.42 -3.26
N LEU A 379 -5.76 1.35 -2.71
CA LEU A 379 -4.33 1.23 -2.47
C LEU A 379 -3.57 1.07 -3.80
N ILE A 380 -2.51 1.84 -3.96
CA ILE A 380 -1.48 1.65 -5.01
C ILE A 380 -0.30 0.87 -4.45
N ARG A 381 0.03 1.16 -3.18
CA ARG A 381 1.05 0.49 -2.38
C ARG A 381 0.55 0.32 -0.96
N ARG A 382 0.60 -0.92 -0.45
CA ARG A 382 0.28 -1.25 0.94
C ARG A 382 1.58 -1.42 1.72
N ALA A 383 1.82 -0.56 2.70
CA ALA A 383 3.04 -0.55 3.51
C ALA A 383 2.75 0.07 4.90
N ARG A 384 3.48 1.11 5.33
CA ARG A 384 3.32 1.77 6.65
C ARG A 384 1.86 2.15 6.92
N GLY A 385 1.41 1.90 8.13
CA GLY A 385 0.05 2.15 8.60
C GLY A 385 -0.93 1.00 8.35
N TYR A 386 -0.63 0.11 7.39
CA TYR A 386 -1.49 -1.03 7.04
C TYR A 386 -0.85 -2.38 7.40
N VAL A 387 0.48 -2.49 7.28
CA VAL A 387 1.20 -3.73 7.55
C VAL A 387 1.73 -3.71 8.99
N PRO A 388 1.66 -4.85 9.71
CA PRO A 388 1.33 -6.22 9.31
C PRO A 388 -0.11 -6.65 9.63
N ALA A 389 -1.08 -5.73 9.66
CA ALA A 389 -2.45 -6.11 9.96
C ALA A 389 -2.93 -7.24 9.02
N PRO A 390 -3.47 -8.35 9.56
CA PRO A 390 -3.96 -9.44 8.75
C PRO A 390 -5.26 -9.09 8.02
N LEU A 391 -5.49 -9.78 6.90
CA LEU A 391 -6.79 -9.88 6.27
C LEU A 391 -7.47 -11.12 6.81
N ARG A 392 -8.78 -11.01 7.11
CA ARG A 392 -9.55 -12.17 7.56
C ARG A 392 -10.07 -12.94 6.36
N LEU A 393 -9.81 -14.23 6.36
CA LEU A 393 -10.33 -15.17 5.38
C LEU A 393 -11.71 -15.68 5.81
N PRO A 394 -12.56 -16.11 4.87
CA PRO A 394 -13.90 -16.61 5.18
C PRO A 394 -13.89 -17.89 6.04
N TYR A 395 -12.81 -18.66 5.97
CA TYR A 395 -12.61 -19.89 6.72
C TYR A 395 -11.12 -20.24 6.86
N GLU A 396 -10.82 -21.17 7.75
CA GLU A 396 -9.46 -21.64 8.00
C GLU A 396 -8.86 -22.37 6.80
N ILE A 397 -7.62 -22.04 6.47
CA ILE A 397 -6.84 -22.71 5.43
C ILE A 397 -5.47 -23.15 5.98
N PRO A 398 -4.85 -24.18 5.40
CA PRO A 398 -3.51 -24.62 5.82
C PRO A 398 -2.47 -23.52 5.76
N PRO A 399 -1.44 -23.59 6.64
CA PRO A 399 -0.32 -22.65 6.62
C PRO A 399 0.37 -22.63 5.25
N THR A 400 0.10 -21.59 4.47
CA THR A 400 0.57 -21.43 3.09
C THR A 400 1.44 -20.18 2.97
N VAL A 401 2.57 -20.29 2.26
CA VAL A 401 3.39 -19.16 1.85
C VAL A 401 3.21 -18.95 0.36
N ALA A 402 2.67 -17.81 -0.02
CA ALA A 402 2.62 -17.35 -1.40
C ALA A 402 3.71 -16.33 -1.67
N LEU A 403 4.55 -16.58 -2.68
CA LEU A 403 5.76 -15.80 -2.96
C LEU A 403 5.51 -14.56 -3.82
N GLY A 404 4.27 -14.36 -4.32
CA GLY A 404 3.89 -13.20 -5.14
C GLY A 404 4.49 -13.19 -6.55
N GLY A 405 4.39 -12.04 -7.21
CA GLY A 405 4.91 -11.82 -8.56
C GLY A 405 6.35 -11.29 -8.57
N HIS A 406 6.77 -10.80 -9.75
CA HIS A 406 8.10 -10.24 -9.98
C HIS A 406 8.16 -8.73 -9.74
N LEU A 407 7.17 -7.99 -10.25
CA LEU A 407 7.04 -6.54 -10.07
C LEU A 407 6.20 -6.23 -8.82
N LYS A 408 6.50 -5.11 -8.15
CA LYS A 408 5.77 -4.67 -6.93
C LYS A 408 5.55 -5.80 -5.93
N ASN A 409 6.52 -6.71 -5.83
CA ASN A 409 6.39 -7.93 -5.05
C ASN A 409 5.89 -7.68 -3.63
N THR A 410 5.02 -8.55 -3.19
CA THR A 410 4.64 -8.84 -1.82
C THR A 410 4.57 -10.36 -1.70
N PHE A 411 4.71 -10.90 -0.49
CA PHE A 411 4.40 -12.29 -0.19
C PHE A 411 3.24 -12.37 0.82
N CYS A 412 2.60 -13.52 0.90
CA CYS A 412 1.51 -13.75 1.85
C CYS A 412 1.79 -15.02 2.67
N ILE A 413 1.53 -14.94 3.98
CA ILE A 413 1.59 -16.07 4.91
C ILE A 413 0.22 -16.26 5.51
N THR A 414 -0.33 -17.48 5.50
CA THR A 414 -1.62 -17.77 6.12
C THR A 414 -1.44 -18.50 7.45
N ARG A 415 -2.34 -18.23 8.39
CA ARG A 415 -2.41 -18.84 9.72
C ARG A 415 -3.88 -18.93 10.14
N GLY A 416 -4.48 -20.11 10.01
CA GLY A 416 -5.91 -20.28 10.25
C GLY A 416 -6.75 -19.42 9.31
N GLU A 417 -7.60 -18.57 9.85
CA GLU A 417 -8.43 -17.60 9.11
C GLU A 417 -7.71 -16.26 8.81
N GLU A 418 -6.42 -16.15 9.10
CA GLU A 418 -5.66 -14.91 8.90
C GLU A 418 -4.69 -15.02 7.73
N ALA A 419 -4.67 -14.01 6.87
CA ALA A 419 -3.71 -13.83 5.80
C ALA A 419 -2.85 -12.58 6.04
N PHE A 420 -1.54 -12.77 6.18
CA PHE A 420 -0.56 -11.71 6.41
C PHE A 420 0.16 -11.39 5.10
N VAL A 421 -0.30 -10.35 4.42
CA VAL A 421 0.38 -9.83 3.23
C VAL A 421 1.49 -8.89 3.68
N SER A 422 2.71 -9.13 3.21
CA SER A 422 3.90 -8.36 3.57
C SER A 422 3.78 -6.88 3.17
N GLN A 423 4.67 -6.05 3.69
CA GLN A 423 4.92 -4.73 3.12
C GLN A 423 5.42 -4.86 1.68
N HIS A 424 5.30 -3.78 0.93
CA HIS A 424 5.85 -3.69 -0.42
C HIS A 424 7.35 -3.99 -0.41
N ILE A 425 7.77 -5.04 -1.11
CA ILE A 425 9.19 -5.42 -1.26
C ILE A 425 9.82 -4.66 -2.43
N GLY A 426 9.11 -4.55 -3.55
CA GLY A 426 9.57 -3.94 -4.77
C GLY A 426 9.75 -4.95 -5.91
N SER A 427 10.42 -4.55 -6.98
CA SER A 427 10.68 -5.43 -8.13
C SER A 427 11.93 -6.26 -7.90
N LEU A 428 11.84 -7.57 -8.06
CA LEU A 428 12.92 -8.54 -7.79
C LEU A 428 13.99 -8.58 -8.89
N ASN A 429 14.40 -7.39 -9.37
CA ASN A 429 15.32 -7.20 -10.48
C ASN A 429 16.81 -7.13 -10.08
N ASN A 430 17.07 -6.94 -8.79
CA ASN A 430 18.42 -6.74 -8.28
C ASN A 430 18.65 -7.52 -6.99
N LYS A 431 19.93 -7.73 -6.68
CA LYS A 431 20.38 -8.51 -5.52
C LYS A 431 19.85 -7.92 -4.20
N ALA A 432 19.89 -6.61 -4.03
CA ALA A 432 19.48 -5.96 -2.77
C ALA A 432 17.98 -6.17 -2.48
N THR A 433 17.11 -6.12 -3.50
CA THR A 433 15.68 -6.39 -3.34
C THR A 433 15.41 -7.87 -3.06
N ILE A 434 16.17 -8.78 -3.67
CA ILE A 434 16.09 -10.22 -3.39
C ILE A 434 16.52 -10.53 -1.94
N GLU A 435 17.60 -9.93 -1.46
CA GLU A 435 18.05 -10.05 -0.07
C GLU A 435 16.98 -9.52 0.88
N TYR A 436 16.40 -8.35 0.57
CA TYR A 436 15.30 -7.79 1.36
C TYR A 436 14.05 -8.68 1.38
N PHE A 437 13.72 -9.32 0.26
CA PHE A 437 12.64 -10.31 0.21
C PHE A 437 12.89 -11.45 1.20
N HIS A 438 14.09 -12.04 1.20
CA HIS A 438 14.45 -13.12 2.13
C HIS A 438 14.47 -12.67 3.59
N GLU A 439 15.06 -11.52 3.88
CA GLU A 439 15.05 -10.93 5.22
C GLU A 439 13.62 -10.79 5.74
N SER A 440 12.73 -10.21 4.93
CA SER A 440 11.33 -9.96 5.29
C SER A 440 10.53 -11.25 5.46
N LEU A 441 10.68 -12.21 4.54
CA LEU A 441 9.98 -13.49 4.60
C LEU A 441 10.39 -14.29 5.85
N ASN A 442 11.68 -14.42 6.09
CA ASN A 442 12.20 -15.12 7.25
C ASN A 442 11.80 -14.45 8.57
N HIS A 443 11.85 -13.11 8.60
CA HIS A 443 11.42 -12.34 9.76
C HIS A 443 9.94 -12.58 10.06
N LEU A 444 9.05 -12.48 9.05
CA LEU A 444 7.62 -12.62 9.25
C LEU A 444 7.22 -14.07 9.59
N LEU A 445 7.84 -15.08 9.00
CA LEU A 445 7.62 -16.50 9.37
C LEU A 445 7.97 -16.75 10.83
N LYS A 446 9.15 -16.26 11.28
CA LYS A 446 9.58 -16.36 12.67
C LYS A 446 8.66 -15.59 13.60
N PHE A 447 8.28 -14.37 13.21
CA PHE A 447 7.43 -13.46 13.95
C PHE A 447 6.02 -14.04 14.18
N LEU A 448 5.43 -14.69 13.17
CA LEU A 448 4.13 -15.35 13.24
C LEU A 448 4.18 -16.76 13.83
N ALA A 449 5.39 -17.30 14.05
CA ALA A 449 5.64 -18.69 14.45
C ALA A 449 4.96 -19.71 13.50
N VAL A 450 4.94 -19.41 12.19
CA VAL A 450 4.32 -20.25 11.16
C VAL A 450 5.38 -21.14 10.52
N LYS A 451 5.10 -22.45 10.46
CA LYS A 451 5.82 -23.39 9.62
C LYS A 451 4.95 -23.68 8.40
N PRO A 452 5.37 -23.30 7.19
CA PRO A 452 4.56 -23.50 6.00
C PRO A 452 4.38 -24.98 5.67
N GLU A 453 3.20 -25.34 5.20
CA GLU A 453 2.85 -26.67 4.71
C GLU A 453 2.72 -26.70 3.19
N ARG A 454 2.50 -25.53 2.56
CA ARG A 454 2.32 -25.35 1.11
C ARG A 454 3.03 -24.07 0.65
N ILE A 455 3.56 -24.10 -0.59
CA ILE A 455 4.14 -22.93 -1.26
C ILE A 455 3.31 -22.64 -2.51
N ALA A 456 2.94 -21.38 -2.69
CA ALA A 456 2.31 -20.86 -3.90
C ALA A 456 3.26 -19.89 -4.64
N HIS A 457 3.29 -19.95 -5.96
CA HIS A 457 4.09 -19.08 -6.80
C HIS A 457 3.38 -18.76 -8.12
N ASP A 458 3.87 -17.76 -8.86
CA ASP A 458 3.37 -17.43 -10.20
C ASP A 458 3.74 -18.52 -11.23
N TRP A 459 2.92 -18.72 -12.25
CA TRP A 459 3.21 -19.66 -13.34
C TRP A 459 4.41 -19.29 -14.19
N HIS A 460 4.82 -18.00 -14.19
CA HIS A 460 5.92 -17.57 -15.03
C HIS A 460 7.22 -18.31 -14.67
N PRO A 461 7.83 -19.06 -15.61
CA PRO A 461 8.97 -19.94 -15.29
C PRO A 461 10.23 -19.18 -14.90
N ASP A 462 10.42 -17.98 -15.46
CA ASP A 462 11.64 -17.18 -15.26
C ASP A 462 11.59 -16.26 -14.05
N PHE A 463 10.44 -16.15 -13.36
CA PHE A 463 10.39 -15.32 -12.17
C PHE A 463 11.26 -15.91 -11.06
N TYR A 464 11.94 -15.00 -10.33
CA TYR A 464 12.76 -15.41 -9.19
C TYR A 464 11.95 -16.24 -8.17
N THR A 465 10.71 -15.82 -7.89
CA THR A 465 9.79 -16.50 -6.95
C THR A 465 9.43 -17.91 -7.41
N SER A 466 9.23 -18.14 -8.71
CA SER A 466 8.93 -19.45 -9.28
C SER A 466 10.13 -20.41 -9.15
N ARG A 467 11.35 -19.92 -9.42
CA ARG A 467 12.59 -20.71 -9.22
C ARG A 467 12.90 -20.93 -7.74
N LEU A 468 12.60 -19.97 -6.88
CA LEU A 468 12.76 -20.11 -5.43
C LEU A 468 11.81 -21.17 -4.87
N ALA A 469 10.57 -21.22 -5.33
CA ALA A 469 9.55 -22.18 -4.90
C ALA A 469 10.04 -23.62 -5.04
N GLN A 470 10.77 -23.95 -6.11
CA GLN A 470 11.30 -25.30 -6.37
C GLN A 470 12.38 -25.75 -5.37
N LYS A 471 12.85 -24.87 -4.48
CA LYS A 471 13.86 -25.23 -3.45
C LYS A 471 13.24 -25.68 -2.13
N TYR A 472 11.92 -25.67 -2.01
CA TYR A 472 11.22 -26.11 -0.80
C TYR A 472 10.88 -27.61 -0.87
N ASP A 473 11.11 -28.33 0.22
CA ASP A 473 10.81 -29.78 0.36
C ASP A 473 9.36 -30.03 0.86
N ILE A 474 8.42 -29.18 0.46
CA ILE A 474 6.98 -29.28 0.77
C ILE A 474 6.18 -29.05 -0.51
N PRO A 475 4.88 -29.41 -0.56
CA PRO A 475 4.06 -29.22 -1.75
C PRO A 475 4.11 -27.79 -2.34
N VAL A 476 4.43 -27.70 -3.62
CA VAL A 476 4.60 -26.44 -4.38
C VAL A 476 3.54 -26.38 -5.47
N TYR A 477 2.86 -25.24 -5.57
CA TYR A 477 1.78 -25.01 -6.51
C TYR A 477 1.98 -23.73 -7.32
N GLY A 478 1.96 -23.86 -8.64
CA GLY A 478 1.91 -22.74 -9.54
C GLY A 478 0.48 -22.21 -9.67
N VAL A 479 0.31 -20.88 -9.68
CA VAL A 479 -0.97 -20.20 -9.86
C VAL A 479 -0.87 -19.23 -11.03
N GLN A 480 -1.85 -19.28 -11.95
CA GLN A 480 -1.90 -18.37 -13.08
C GLN A 480 -2.09 -16.92 -12.59
N HIS A 481 -1.33 -15.98 -13.17
CA HIS A 481 -1.23 -14.61 -12.73
C HIS A 481 -2.59 -13.89 -12.58
N HIS A 482 -3.39 -13.89 -13.65
CA HIS A 482 -4.70 -13.21 -13.66
C HIS A 482 -5.74 -13.94 -12.81
N HIS A 483 -5.62 -15.27 -12.68
CA HIS A 483 -6.39 -16.03 -11.71
C HIS A 483 -6.10 -15.56 -10.28
N ALA A 484 -4.82 -15.35 -9.93
CA ALA A 484 -4.43 -14.80 -8.62
C ALA A 484 -4.99 -13.39 -8.39
N HIS A 485 -5.02 -12.53 -9.42
CA HIS A 485 -5.66 -11.21 -9.35
C HIS A 485 -7.13 -11.28 -8.93
N VAL A 486 -7.93 -12.12 -9.59
CA VAL A 486 -9.37 -12.25 -9.27
C VAL A 486 -9.56 -12.94 -7.93
N ALA A 487 -8.80 -13.99 -7.65
CA ALA A 487 -8.86 -14.73 -6.39
C ALA A 487 -8.49 -13.87 -5.16
N SER A 488 -7.63 -12.88 -5.34
CA SER A 488 -7.34 -11.89 -4.28
C SER A 488 -8.59 -11.11 -3.87
N VAL A 489 -9.40 -10.69 -4.84
CA VAL A 489 -10.67 -9.98 -4.58
C VAL A 489 -11.71 -10.95 -3.98
N VAL A 490 -11.75 -12.20 -4.47
CA VAL A 490 -12.61 -13.26 -3.89
C VAL A 490 -12.32 -13.46 -2.41
N ALA A 491 -11.04 -13.64 -2.05
CA ALA A 491 -10.61 -13.87 -0.68
C ALA A 491 -10.92 -12.66 0.24
N GLU A 492 -10.67 -11.45 -0.25
CA GLU A 492 -10.90 -10.22 0.51
C GLU A 492 -12.38 -9.97 0.81
N HIS A 493 -13.26 -10.27 -0.16
CA HIS A 493 -14.70 -10.05 -0.04
C HIS A 493 -15.47 -11.28 0.45
N GLY A 494 -14.82 -12.42 0.66
CA GLY A 494 -15.44 -13.65 1.13
C GLY A 494 -16.45 -14.27 0.16
N ILE A 495 -16.22 -14.14 -1.15
CA ILE A 495 -17.14 -14.59 -2.21
C ILE A 495 -17.02 -16.11 -2.36
N GLN A 496 -18.16 -16.81 -2.36
CA GLN A 496 -18.22 -18.28 -2.45
C GLN A 496 -18.90 -18.77 -3.73
N GLU A 497 -19.72 -17.93 -4.36
CA GLU A 497 -20.41 -18.26 -5.61
C GLU A 497 -19.46 -18.11 -6.82
N PRO A 498 -19.78 -18.77 -7.95
CA PRO A 498 -19.11 -18.51 -9.22
C PRO A 498 -19.17 -17.03 -9.59
N VAL A 499 -18.05 -16.46 -10.02
CA VAL A 499 -17.93 -15.02 -10.25
C VAL A 499 -17.10 -14.72 -11.49
N LEU A 500 -17.46 -13.61 -12.16
CA LEU A 500 -16.67 -13.06 -13.26
C LEU A 500 -15.64 -12.06 -12.72
N GLY A 501 -14.42 -12.14 -13.28
CA GLY A 501 -13.35 -11.18 -13.02
C GLY A 501 -12.83 -10.58 -14.33
N LEU A 502 -12.87 -9.26 -14.44
CA LEU A 502 -12.19 -8.50 -15.49
C LEU A 502 -10.80 -8.11 -14.96
N VAL A 503 -9.77 -8.63 -15.61
CA VAL A 503 -8.37 -8.29 -15.27
C VAL A 503 -7.76 -7.46 -16.39
N LEU A 504 -7.41 -6.21 -16.07
CA LEU A 504 -6.76 -5.29 -17.00
C LEU A 504 -5.37 -4.96 -16.46
N ASP A 505 -4.35 -5.54 -17.10
CA ASP A 505 -2.99 -5.51 -16.57
C ASP A 505 -1.93 -5.32 -17.66
N GLY A 506 -0.68 -5.19 -17.20
CA GLY A 506 0.50 -5.01 -18.04
C GLY A 506 1.04 -6.30 -18.63
N TYR A 507 1.05 -7.37 -17.85
CA TYR A 507 1.58 -8.66 -18.26
C TYR A 507 1.24 -9.77 -17.26
N GLY A 508 0.90 -10.94 -17.78
CA GLY A 508 0.85 -12.19 -17.03
C GLY A 508 1.03 -13.39 -17.99
N PHE A 509 1.68 -14.44 -17.53
CA PHE A 509 1.94 -15.62 -18.32
C PHE A 509 0.66 -16.44 -18.52
N GLY A 510 0.22 -16.59 -19.77
CA GLY A 510 -0.99 -17.29 -20.16
C GLY A 510 -0.84 -18.81 -20.16
N SER A 511 -1.96 -19.54 -20.08
CA SER A 511 -1.97 -21.01 -20.21
C SER A 511 -1.62 -21.51 -21.62
N ASP A 512 -1.67 -20.61 -22.59
CA ASP A 512 -1.28 -20.82 -23.99
C ASP A 512 0.18 -20.43 -24.28
N GLY A 513 0.89 -19.94 -23.25
CA GLY A 513 2.26 -19.44 -23.36
C GLY A 513 2.37 -17.99 -23.86
N GLU A 514 1.25 -17.34 -24.14
CA GLU A 514 1.19 -15.97 -24.62
C GLU A 514 1.15 -14.93 -23.47
N ALA A 515 1.36 -13.66 -23.80
CA ALA A 515 1.32 -12.55 -22.87
C ALA A 515 -0.12 -12.06 -22.67
N TRP A 516 -0.74 -12.40 -21.54
CA TRP A 516 -2.09 -11.96 -21.17
C TRP A 516 -2.06 -10.60 -20.44
N GLY A 517 -3.25 -9.94 -20.36
CA GLY A 517 -3.43 -8.71 -19.60
C GLY A 517 -4.70 -7.91 -19.95
N GLY A 518 -5.61 -8.47 -20.71
CA GLY A 518 -6.97 -7.93 -20.97
C GLY A 518 -7.96 -9.08 -20.98
N GLU A 519 -8.26 -9.64 -19.79
CA GLU A 519 -8.90 -10.95 -19.64
C GLU A 519 -10.22 -10.87 -18.90
N LEU A 520 -11.21 -11.62 -19.37
CA LEU A 520 -12.43 -11.90 -18.63
C LEU A 520 -12.42 -13.37 -18.21
N LEU A 521 -12.36 -13.60 -16.91
CA LEU A 521 -12.23 -14.92 -16.29
C LEU A 521 -13.51 -15.26 -15.52
N LEU A 522 -13.98 -16.48 -15.67
CA LEU A 522 -14.99 -17.07 -14.80
C LEU A 522 -14.24 -17.93 -13.75
N LEU A 523 -14.45 -17.65 -12.48
CA LEU A 523 -13.88 -18.40 -11.38
C LEU A 523 -14.95 -19.26 -10.71
N GLU A 524 -14.61 -20.52 -10.47
CA GLU A 524 -15.41 -21.49 -9.73
C GLU A 524 -14.50 -22.20 -8.72
N LYS A 525 -14.54 -21.82 -7.45
CA LYS A 525 -13.65 -22.30 -6.38
C LYS A 525 -12.18 -22.09 -6.73
N THR A 526 -11.42 -23.17 -6.97
CA THR A 526 -9.98 -23.18 -7.30
C THR A 526 -9.68 -23.14 -8.80
N GLU A 527 -10.71 -23.24 -9.63
CA GLU A 527 -10.55 -23.34 -11.07
C GLU A 527 -10.95 -22.01 -11.75
N PHE A 528 -10.37 -21.77 -12.92
CA PHE A 528 -10.76 -20.63 -13.74
C PHE A 528 -10.95 -21.02 -15.20
N LYS A 529 -11.81 -20.28 -15.88
CA LYS A 529 -12.00 -20.38 -17.33
C LYS A 529 -11.87 -19.01 -17.97
N ARG A 530 -11.02 -18.89 -18.99
CA ARG A 530 -10.93 -17.70 -19.84
C ARG A 530 -12.19 -17.63 -20.71
N VAL A 531 -13.10 -16.72 -20.40
CA VAL A 531 -14.37 -16.56 -21.11
C VAL A 531 -14.36 -15.41 -22.11
N GLY A 532 -13.30 -14.58 -22.07
CA GLY A 532 -13.08 -13.54 -23.04
C GLY A 532 -11.71 -12.89 -22.90
N HIS A 533 -11.26 -12.22 -23.97
CA HIS A 533 -9.97 -11.53 -23.99
C HIS A 533 -9.95 -10.40 -25.05
N PHE A 534 -8.98 -9.51 -24.94
CA PHE A 534 -8.71 -8.49 -25.96
C PHE A 534 -8.17 -9.12 -27.23
N PHE A 535 -8.40 -8.45 -28.36
CA PHE A 535 -7.78 -8.83 -29.62
C PHE A 535 -6.26 -8.83 -29.48
N PRO A 536 -5.57 -9.96 -29.84
CA PRO A 536 -4.13 -10.08 -29.70
C PRO A 536 -3.37 -9.13 -30.65
N ILE A 537 -2.41 -8.40 -30.12
CA ILE A 537 -1.54 -7.50 -30.91
C ILE A 537 -0.08 -7.95 -30.78
N PRO A 538 0.76 -7.77 -31.83
CA PRO A 538 2.18 -8.09 -31.73
C PRO A 538 2.90 -7.16 -30.75
N GLN A 539 3.80 -7.74 -29.95
CA GLN A 539 4.66 -7.03 -29.00
C GLN A 539 6.13 -7.13 -29.43
N PRO A 540 6.60 -6.25 -30.34
CA PRO A 540 7.93 -6.39 -30.93
C PRO A 540 9.05 -6.08 -29.93
N GLY A 541 9.90 -7.07 -29.71
CA GLY A 541 10.97 -7.03 -28.72
C GLY A 541 10.56 -7.52 -27.32
N GLY A 542 9.36 -8.12 -27.19
CA GLY A 542 8.90 -8.69 -25.91
C GLY A 542 8.88 -7.68 -24.77
N GLU A 543 9.61 -7.94 -23.68
CA GLU A 543 9.68 -7.07 -22.51
C GLU A 543 10.16 -5.63 -22.83
N LEU A 544 11.03 -5.47 -23.87
CA LEU A 544 11.51 -4.15 -24.25
C LEU A 544 10.37 -3.22 -24.71
N ALA A 545 9.32 -3.76 -25.30
CA ALA A 545 8.16 -2.97 -25.72
C ALA A 545 7.39 -2.31 -24.53
N ALA A 546 7.58 -2.78 -23.31
CA ALA A 546 7.05 -2.13 -22.12
C ALA A 546 7.84 -0.87 -21.73
N ARG A 547 9.11 -0.81 -22.06
CA ARG A 547 10.00 0.35 -21.84
C ARG A 547 9.98 1.31 -23.04
N GLU A 548 9.67 0.79 -24.21
CA GLU A 548 9.65 1.50 -25.48
C GLU A 548 8.23 1.45 -26.11
N PRO A 549 7.25 2.24 -25.60
CA PRO A 549 5.88 2.33 -26.09
C PRO A 549 5.75 2.46 -27.61
N TRP A 550 6.70 3.12 -28.30
CA TRP A 550 6.71 3.25 -29.74
C TRP A 550 6.73 1.88 -30.47
N ARG A 551 7.30 0.84 -29.86
CA ARG A 551 7.26 -0.53 -30.41
C ARG A 551 5.84 -1.08 -30.42
N MET A 552 5.07 -0.83 -29.38
CA MET A 552 3.66 -1.24 -29.33
C MET A 552 2.84 -0.49 -30.36
N ALA A 553 3.10 0.82 -30.55
CA ALA A 553 2.49 1.60 -31.60
C ALA A 553 2.83 1.06 -33.02
N ALA A 554 4.08 0.63 -33.24
CA ALA A 554 4.48 -0.02 -34.48
C ALA A 554 3.76 -1.37 -34.68
N GLY A 555 3.58 -2.17 -33.64
CA GLY A 555 2.78 -3.39 -33.67
C GLY A 555 1.32 -3.13 -34.08
N ILE A 556 0.72 -2.06 -33.57
CA ILE A 556 -0.63 -1.62 -33.96
C ILE A 556 -0.65 -1.18 -35.44
N LEU A 557 0.30 -0.34 -35.89
CA LEU A 557 0.37 0.08 -37.30
C LEU A 557 0.47 -1.13 -38.25
N HIS A 558 1.32 -2.10 -37.92
CA HIS A 558 1.42 -3.35 -38.68
C HIS A 558 0.09 -4.11 -38.72
N THR A 559 -0.57 -4.25 -37.56
CA THR A 559 -1.89 -4.93 -37.46
C THR A 559 -2.99 -4.24 -38.28
N LEU A 560 -2.88 -2.91 -38.43
CA LEU A 560 -3.81 -2.11 -39.26
C LEU A 560 -3.42 -2.07 -40.75
N GLY A 561 -2.38 -2.80 -41.18
CA GLY A 561 -1.91 -2.79 -42.58
C GLY A 561 -1.12 -1.51 -42.93
N ARG A 562 -0.61 -0.77 -41.94
CA ARG A 562 0.10 0.52 -42.08
C ARG A 562 1.58 0.42 -41.69
N GLY A 563 2.17 -0.75 -41.86
CA GLY A 563 3.56 -1.02 -41.48
C GLY A 563 4.59 -0.07 -42.14
N ASP A 564 4.33 0.38 -43.35
CA ASP A 564 5.20 1.31 -44.10
C ASP A 564 5.39 2.67 -43.41
N GLU A 565 4.45 3.05 -42.54
CA GLU A 565 4.52 4.33 -41.80
C GLU A 565 5.48 4.28 -40.60
N ILE A 566 5.89 3.10 -40.14
CA ILE A 566 6.65 2.91 -38.89
C ILE A 566 7.96 3.73 -38.93
N SER A 567 8.75 3.60 -39.97
CA SER A 567 10.05 4.28 -40.11
C SER A 567 9.93 5.80 -40.13
N GLN A 568 8.88 6.33 -40.76
CA GLN A 568 8.65 7.78 -40.83
C GLN A 568 8.12 8.34 -39.50
N ARG A 569 7.16 7.64 -38.86
CA ARG A 569 6.55 8.09 -37.61
C ARG A 569 7.53 8.07 -36.43
N PHE A 570 8.39 7.07 -36.41
CA PHE A 570 9.36 6.87 -35.33
C PHE A 570 10.80 7.07 -35.79
N LYS A 571 11.05 8.06 -36.70
CA LYS A 571 12.38 8.39 -37.24
C LYS A 571 13.43 8.70 -36.19
N GLU A 572 13.02 9.20 -35.00
CA GLU A 572 13.91 9.45 -33.85
C GLU A 572 14.42 8.15 -33.19
N GLN A 573 13.80 7.01 -33.51
CA GLN A 573 14.18 5.70 -32.97
C GLN A 573 15.09 4.97 -33.97
N PRO A 574 16.38 4.75 -33.65
CA PRO A 574 17.36 4.17 -34.62
C PRO A 574 16.96 2.79 -35.15
N GLN A 575 16.14 2.03 -34.41
CA GLN A 575 15.70 0.68 -34.77
C GLN A 575 14.42 0.66 -35.65
N SER A 576 13.76 1.80 -35.83
CA SER A 576 12.48 1.87 -36.55
C SER A 576 12.50 1.32 -37.97
N PRO A 577 13.60 1.50 -38.78
CA PRO A 577 13.66 0.92 -40.13
C PRO A 577 13.65 -0.61 -40.18
N PHE A 578 14.14 -1.25 -39.12
CA PHE A 578 14.25 -2.72 -39.07
C PHE A 578 13.01 -3.38 -38.42
N LEU A 579 12.18 -2.60 -37.70
CA LEU A 579 11.10 -3.16 -36.91
C LEU A 579 9.98 -3.79 -37.76
N LEU A 580 9.71 -3.22 -38.94
CA LEU A 580 8.75 -3.80 -39.89
C LEU A 580 9.17 -5.22 -40.32
N GLN A 581 10.45 -5.43 -40.62
CA GLN A 581 10.97 -6.75 -40.97
C GLN A 581 10.83 -7.78 -39.83
N LEU A 582 11.02 -7.35 -38.58
CA LEU A 582 10.83 -8.22 -37.42
C LEU A 582 9.35 -8.61 -37.26
N LEU A 583 8.44 -7.67 -37.45
CA LEU A 583 6.99 -7.89 -37.40
C LEU A 583 6.51 -8.85 -38.51
N GLU A 584 6.93 -8.63 -39.78
CA GLU A 584 6.59 -9.49 -40.90
C GLU A 584 7.10 -10.93 -40.72
N LYS A 585 8.34 -11.08 -40.18
CA LYS A 585 8.95 -12.39 -39.95
C LYS A 585 8.57 -12.98 -38.59
N LYS A 586 7.80 -12.28 -37.77
CA LYS A 586 7.39 -12.66 -36.40
C LYS A 586 8.58 -13.01 -35.49
N ILE A 587 9.72 -12.32 -35.65
CA ILE A 587 10.93 -12.55 -34.86
C ILE A 587 10.87 -11.71 -33.59
N HIS A 588 10.92 -12.35 -32.41
CA HIS A 588 10.76 -11.70 -31.10
C HIS A 588 9.54 -10.78 -31.01
N CYS A 589 8.43 -11.22 -31.58
CA CYS A 589 7.15 -10.50 -31.60
C CYS A 589 6.03 -11.40 -31.02
N PRO A 590 6.07 -11.76 -29.74
CA PRO A 590 4.95 -12.51 -29.13
C PRO A 590 3.66 -11.72 -29.27
N LEU A 591 2.53 -12.44 -29.25
CA LEU A 591 1.22 -11.80 -29.20
C LEU A 591 0.88 -11.43 -27.76
N THR A 592 0.17 -10.31 -27.58
CA THR A 592 -0.32 -9.90 -26.27
C THR A 592 -1.75 -9.40 -26.31
N THR A 593 -2.52 -9.75 -25.29
CA THR A 593 -3.85 -9.22 -25.02
C THR A 593 -3.82 -8.10 -23.96
N SER A 594 -2.62 -7.63 -23.58
CA SER A 594 -2.43 -6.68 -22.48
C SER A 594 -3.09 -5.33 -22.70
N CYS A 595 -3.95 -4.94 -21.76
CA CYS A 595 -4.52 -3.60 -21.67
C CYS A 595 -3.44 -2.54 -21.43
N GLY A 596 -2.43 -2.83 -20.59
CA GLY A 596 -1.31 -1.92 -20.34
C GLY A 596 -0.52 -1.63 -21.61
N ARG A 597 -0.25 -2.65 -22.43
CA ARG A 597 0.43 -2.49 -23.73
C ARG A 597 -0.43 -1.70 -24.73
N LEU A 598 -1.76 -1.80 -24.62
CA LEU A 598 -2.67 -0.99 -25.42
C LEU A 598 -2.57 0.50 -25.05
N PHE A 599 -2.51 0.83 -23.77
CA PHE A 599 -2.26 2.20 -23.29
C PHE A 599 -0.91 2.75 -23.79
N ASP A 600 0.15 1.95 -23.74
CA ASP A 600 1.46 2.33 -24.26
C ASP A 600 1.42 2.63 -25.75
N ALA A 601 0.77 1.75 -26.53
CA ALA A 601 0.61 1.96 -27.98
C ALA A 601 -0.11 3.27 -28.30
N VAL A 602 -1.22 3.55 -27.62
CA VAL A 602 -2.02 4.77 -27.84
C VAL A 602 -1.22 6.01 -27.45
N SER A 603 -0.52 5.98 -26.32
CA SER A 603 0.35 7.08 -25.89
C SER A 603 1.40 7.43 -26.94
N ALA A 604 2.05 6.41 -27.51
CA ALA A 604 3.06 6.61 -28.55
C ALA A 604 2.47 7.01 -29.92
N LEU A 605 1.30 6.48 -30.31
CA LEU A 605 0.61 6.88 -31.55
C LEU A 605 0.21 8.35 -31.52
N LEU A 606 -0.17 8.86 -30.37
CA LEU A 606 -0.53 10.28 -30.15
C LEU A 606 0.69 11.17 -29.92
N GLY A 607 1.91 10.60 -29.86
CA GLY A 607 3.14 11.37 -29.57
C GLY A 607 3.19 11.93 -28.13
N VAL A 608 2.46 11.31 -27.18
CA VAL A 608 2.48 11.69 -25.76
C VAL A 608 3.76 11.19 -25.11
N GLU A 609 4.04 9.88 -25.19
CA GLU A 609 5.28 9.26 -24.69
C GLU A 609 5.69 8.10 -25.59
N SER A 610 6.93 8.13 -26.07
CA SER A 610 7.55 7.05 -26.87
C SER A 610 8.48 6.16 -26.04
N LEU A 611 8.93 6.63 -24.87
CA LEU A 611 9.84 5.93 -23.95
C LEU A 611 9.30 6.02 -22.52
N SER A 612 9.17 4.90 -21.84
CA SER A 612 8.72 4.84 -20.43
C SER A 612 9.93 4.89 -19.50
N LEU A 613 10.04 5.97 -18.72
CA LEU A 613 11.12 6.19 -17.74
C LEU A 613 10.85 5.47 -16.39
N PHE A 614 9.63 5.00 -16.19
CA PHE A 614 9.21 4.17 -15.06
C PHE A 614 7.94 3.39 -15.44
N GLU A 615 7.60 2.38 -14.69
CA GLU A 615 6.44 1.52 -14.94
C GLU A 615 5.13 2.34 -14.96
N GLY A 616 4.34 2.20 -16.04
CA GLY A 616 3.07 2.90 -16.24
C GLY A 616 3.20 4.37 -16.66
N HIS A 617 4.43 4.86 -16.97
CA HIS A 617 4.66 6.27 -17.33
C HIS A 617 3.79 6.72 -18.51
N ALA A 618 3.82 6.01 -19.61
CA ALA A 618 3.04 6.34 -20.80
C ALA A 618 1.52 6.36 -20.54
N ALA A 619 1.01 5.39 -19.76
CA ALA A 619 -0.39 5.33 -19.38
C ALA A 619 -0.81 6.50 -18.45
N MET A 620 0.04 6.89 -17.48
CA MET A 620 -0.21 8.02 -16.59
C MET A 620 -0.17 9.37 -17.33
N ARG A 621 0.73 9.51 -18.30
CA ARG A 621 0.80 10.68 -19.17
C ARG A 621 -0.46 10.79 -20.04
N LEU A 622 -0.90 9.69 -20.64
CA LEU A 622 -2.12 9.62 -21.45
C LEU A 622 -3.36 9.94 -20.59
N GLU A 623 -3.47 9.40 -19.37
CA GLU A 623 -4.53 9.72 -18.42
C GLU A 623 -4.56 11.24 -18.11
N SER A 624 -3.38 11.85 -17.95
CA SER A 624 -3.26 13.27 -17.63
C SER A 624 -3.76 14.21 -18.74
N MET A 625 -3.86 13.71 -19.99
CA MET A 625 -4.43 14.44 -21.12
C MET A 625 -5.95 14.41 -21.15
N VAL A 626 -6.60 13.51 -20.40
CA VAL A 626 -8.06 13.35 -20.45
C VAL A 626 -8.74 14.51 -19.69
N THR A 627 -9.65 15.18 -20.40
CA THR A 627 -10.51 16.24 -19.82
C THR A 627 -11.96 15.80 -19.74
N HIS A 628 -12.49 15.24 -20.84
CA HIS A 628 -13.87 14.75 -20.95
C HIS A 628 -13.88 13.51 -21.82
N PRO A 629 -13.99 12.30 -21.25
CA PRO A 629 -14.06 11.07 -22.04
C PRO A 629 -15.20 11.11 -23.06
N GLN A 630 -14.88 10.79 -24.30
CA GLN A 630 -15.83 10.76 -25.44
C GLN A 630 -15.84 9.39 -26.08
N VAL A 631 -16.98 8.98 -26.62
CA VAL A 631 -17.15 7.68 -27.27
C VAL A 631 -17.09 7.83 -28.78
N LEU A 632 -16.19 7.10 -29.42
CA LEU A 632 -16.13 7.00 -30.86
C LEU A 632 -17.26 6.06 -31.37
N ASN A 633 -18.13 6.54 -32.20
CA ASN A 633 -19.17 5.69 -32.80
C ASN A 633 -18.54 4.54 -33.61
N LYS A 634 -18.99 3.30 -33.34
CA LYS A 634 -18.41 2.07 -33.93
C LYS A 634 -16.92 1.90 -33.63
N GLY A 635 -16.46 2.39 -32.47
CA GLY A 635 -15.05 2.36 -32.05
C GLY A 635 -14.55 0.98 -31.67
N TRP A 636 -15.41 0.00 -31.45
CA TRP A 636 -15.04 -1.39 -31.10
C TRP A 636 -15.92 -2.40 -31.80
N THR A 637 -15.50 -3.66 -31.79
CA THR A 637 -16.32 -4.83 -32.17
C THR A 637 -16.16 -5.93 -31.13
N ILE A 638 -17.19 -6.76 -30.96
CA ILE A 638 -17.17 -7.95 -30.11
C ILE A 638 -17.45 -9.15 -31.02
N ASN A 639 -16.46 -10.01 -31.21
CA ASN A 639 -16.52 -11.18 -32.05
C ASN A 639 -16.40 -12.46 -31.21
N GLY A 640 -17.54 -13.03 -30.85
CA GLY A 640 -17.56 -14.12 -29.87
C GLY A 640 -17.05 -13.64 -28.52
N ASN A 641 -15.93 -14.18 -28.05
CA ASN A 641 -15.29 -13.82 -26.77
C ASN A 641 -14.16 -12.78 -26.93
N VAL A 642 -13.91 -12.23 -28.10
CA VAL A 642 -12.84 -11.29 -28.39
C VAL A 642 -13.36 -9.85 -28.42
N PHE A 643 -12.80 -8.99 -27.56
CA PHE A 643 -13.02 -7.56 -27.55
C PHE A 643 -11.95 -6.85 -28.40
N ASP A 644 -12.36 -6.14 -29.45
CA ASP A 644 -11.45 -5.58 -30.45
C ASP A 644 -11.60 -4.07 -30.62
N MET A 645 -10.53 -3.34 -30.28
CA MET A 645 -10.43 -1.89 -30.36
C MET A 645 -9.77 -1.35 -31.62
N ARG A 646 -9.49 -2.20 -32.64
CA ARG A 646 -8.85 -1.76 -33.88
C ARG A 646 -9.55 -0.58 -34.59
N PRO A 647 -10.89 -0.47 -34.59
CA PRO A 647 -11.55 0.71 -35.17
C PRO A 647 -11.14 2.03 -34.47
N THR A 648 -11.06 2.03 -33.16
CA THR A 648 -10.55 3.18 -32.40
C THR A 648 -9.07 3.45 -32.65
N LEU A 649 -8.25 2.40 -32.72
CA LEU A 649 -6.81 2.52 -32.99
C LEU A 649 -6.54 3.08 -34.40
N GLN A 650 -7.35 2.70 -35.40
CA GLN A 650 -7.30 3.27 -36.72
C GLN A 650 -7.59 4.77 -36.74
N PHE A 651 -8.58 5.22 -35.96
CA PHE A 651 -8.91 6.63 -35.83
C PHE A 651 -7.75 7.39 -35.12
N ILE A 652 -7.26 6.86 -34.01
CA ILE A 652 -6.16 7.44 -33.23
C ILE A 652 -4.89 7.57 -34.06
N ALA A 653 -4.58 6.57 -34.88
CA ALA A 653 -3.42 6.61 -35.78
C ALA A 653 -3.46 7.75 -36.81
N ASN A 654 -4.63 8.37 -37.04
CA ASN A 654 -4.84 9.51 -37.93
C ASN A 654 -4.98 10.85 -37.16
N THR A 655 -5.03 10.81 -35.84
CA THR A 655 -5.27 11.97 -34.98
C THR A 655 -3.95 12.60 -34.54
N THR A 656 -3.83 13.91 -34.68
CA THR A 656 -2.70 14.72 -34.22
C THR A 656 -2.98 15.46 -32.91
N ASP A 657 -4.28 15.60 -32.56
CA ASP A 657 -4.72 16.20 -31.31
C ASP A 657 -4.63 15.15 -30.16
N GLN A 658 -3.63 15.32 -29.32
CA GLN A 658 -3.35 14.42 -28.20
C GLN A 658 -4.51 14.33 -27.20
N GLN A 659 -5.14 15.48 -26.89
CA GLN A 659 -6.24 15.57 -25.95
C GLN A 659 -7.50 14.88 -26.48
N LEU A 660 -7.86 15.16 -27.73
CA LEU A 660 -8.98 14.49 -28.40
C LEU A 660 -8.76 12.98 -28.46
N GLY A 661 -7.55 12.55 -28.85
CA GLY A 661 -7.19 11.13 -28.91
C GLY A 661 -7.30 10.45 -27.55
N ALA A 662 -6.80 11.09 -26.49
CA ALA A 662 -6.89 10.58 -25.12
C ALA A 662 -8.36 10.49 -24.63
N ASN A 663 -9.17 11.53 -24.88
CA ASN A 663 -10.59 11.54 -24.54
C ASN A 663 -11.38 10.42 -25.26
N LEU A 664 -11.15 10.26 -26.56
CA LEU A 664 -11.81 9.23 -27.37
C LEU A 664 -11.37 7.82 -26.97
N PHE A 665 -10.09 7.62 -26.73
CA PHE A 665 -9.59 6.30 -26.29
C PHE A 665 -10.22 5.86 -24.98
N HIS A 666 -10.15 6.69 -23.94
CA HIS A 666 -10.70 6.32 -22.63
C HIS A 666 -12.21 6.13 -22.68
N GLY A 667 -12.94 7.07 -23.28
CA GLY A 667 -14.40 6.98 -23.35
C GLY A 667 -14.88 5.77 -24.16
N THR A 668 -14.21 5.46 -25.27
CA THR A 668 -14.56 4.32 -26.13
C THR A 668 -14.20 2.99 -25.46
N LEU A 669 -13.04 2.92 -24.78
CA LEU A 669 -12.65 1.73 -24.01
C LEU A 669 -13.66 1.45 -22.88
N ILE A 670 -14.08 2.47 -22.12
CA ILE A 670 -15.08 2.35 -21.07
C ILE A 670 -16.41 1.82 -21.62
N ALA A 671 -16.92 2.41 -22.72
CA ALA A 671 -18.20 2.02 -23.31
C ALA A 671 -18.15 0.59 -23.86
N GLY A 672 -17.08 0.26 -24.58
CA GLY A 672 -16.89 -1.07 -25.16
C GLY A 672 -16.73 -2.16 -24.11
N LEU A 673 -15.92 -1.93 -23.08
CA LEU A 673 -15.77 -2.85 -21.93
C LEU A 673 -17.11 -3.06 -21.22
N SER A 674 -17.86 -1.99 -20.99
CA SER A 674 -19.16 -2.07 -20.33
C SER A 674 -20.14 -2.94 -21.13
N GLU A 675 -20.22 -2.75 -22.46
CA GLU A 675 -21.06 -3.57 -23.34
C GLU A 675 -20.62 -5.04 -23.32
N TRP A 676 -19.33 -5.29 -23.56
CA TRP A 676 -18.77 -6.63 -23.61
C TRP A 676 -19.04 -7.42 -22.34
N VAL A 677 -18.67 -6.86 -21.19
CA VAL A 677 -18.79 -7.53 -19.90
C VAL A 677 -20.24 -7.71 -19.49
N THR A 678 -21.10 -6.70 -19.70
CA THR A 678 -22.53 -6.82 -19.42
C THR A 678 -23.20 -7.92 -20.27
N GLY A 679 -22.78 -8.08 -21.53
CA GLY A 679 -23.21 -9.18 -22.40
C GLY A 679 -22.89 -10.55 -21.78
N VAL A 680 -21.64 -10.76 -21.37
CA VAL A 680 -21.20 -12.02 -20.76
C VAL A 680 -21.86 -12.24 -19.39
N CYS A 681 -22.00 -11.19 -18.57
CA CYS A 681 -22.71 -11.28 -17.29
C CYS A 681 -24.16 -11.77 -17.47
N ARG A 682 -24.88 -11.24 -18.46
CA ARG A 682 -26.26 -11.67 -18.77
C ARG A 682 -26.30 -13.11 -19.28
N GLU A 683 -25.38 -13.48 -20.17
CA GLU A 683 -25.29 -14.86 -20.69
C GLU A 683 -25.08 -15.89 -19.58
N LYS A 684 -24.25 -15.55 -18.60
CA LYS A 684 -23.92 -16.43 -17.46
C LYS A 684 -24.87 -16.31 -16.28
N GLY A 685 -25.79 -15.34 -16.26
CA GLY A 685 -26.68 -15.08 -15.11
C GLY A 685 -25.92 -14.53 -13.90
N ILE A 686 -24.80 -13.86 -14.09
CA ILE A 686 -23.93 -13.31 -13.03
C ILE A 686 -24.15 -11.80 -12.93
N HIS A 687 -24.43 -11.29 -11.72
CA HIS A 687 -24.68 -9.86 -11.47
C HIS A 687 -23.54 -9.17 -10.74
N MET A 688 -22.46 -9.88 -10.42
CA MET A 688 -21.27 -9.37 -9.74
C MET A 688 -20.06 -9.50 -10.67
N LEU A 689 -19.26 -8.43 -10.75
CA LEU A 689 -18.01 -8.40 -11.51
C LEU A 689 -16.87 -7.94 -10.63
N LEU A 690 -15.80 -8.73 -10.55
CA LEU A 690 -14.57 -8.35 -9.87
C LEU A 690 -13.65 -7.63 -10.84
N LEU A 691 -13.06 -6.52 -10.39
CA LEU A 691 -12.13 -5.70 -11.17
C LEU A 691 -10.75 -5.78 -10.53
N SER A 692 -9.74 -6.22 -11.29
CA SER A 692 -8.35 -6.32 -10.81
C SER A 692 -7.37 -6.08 -11.95
N GLY A 693 -6.08 -5.94 -11.62
CA GLY A 693 -5.02 -5.59 -12.55
C GLY A 693 -4.61 -4.11 -12.47
N GLY A 694 -3.35 -3.82 -12.81
CA GLY A 694 -2.73 -2.50 -12.64
C GLY A 694 -3.41 -1.37 -13.40
N CYS A 695 -4.12 -1.66 -14.51
CA CYS A 695 -4.81 -0.64 -15.31
C CYS A 695 -6.00 -0.01 -14.55
N PHE A 696 -6.56 -0.67 -13.54
CA PHE A 696 -7.61 -0.09 -12.69
C PHE A 696 -7.09 1.00 -11.75
N LEU A 697 -5.79 1.23 -11.71
CA LEU A 697 -5.22 2.44 -11.11
C LEU A 697 -5.42 3.69 -11.97
N ASN A 698 -5.80 3.58 -13.24
CA ASN A 698 -6.26 4.70 -14.05
C ASN A 698 -7.66 5.12 -13.57
N ARG A 699 -7.75 6.31 -12.98
CA ARG A 699 -8.98 6.81 -12.36
C ARG A 699 -10.10 6.99 -13.38
N VAL A 700 -9.78 7.53 -14.57
CA VAL A 700 -10.76 7.78 -15.63
C VAL A 700 -11.40 6.48 -16.09
N LEU A 701 -10.59 5.45 -16.32
CA LEU A 701 -11.06 4.11 -16.69
C LEU A 701 -11.89 3.49 -15.57
N ALA A 702 -11.37 3.48 -14.34
CA ALA A 702 -12.03 2.80 -13.22
C ALA A 702 -13.38 3.46 -12.88
N GLU A 703 -13.41 4.79 -12.69
CA GLU A 703 -14.66 5.53 -12.38
C GLU A 703 -15.68 5.38 -13.51
N GLY A 704 -15.25 5.56 -14.75
CA GLY A 704 -16.14 5.46 -15.92
C GLY A 704 -16.75 4.09 -16.07
N LEU A 705 -15.95 3.02 -15.95
CA LEU A 705 -16.42 1.65 -16.06
C LEU A 705 -17.34 1.25 -14.89
N ILE A 706 -16.95 1.55 -13.64
CA ILE A 706 -17.76 1.29 -12.45
C ILE A 706 -19.14 1.94 -12.60
N ASN A 707 -19.19 3.22 -12.96
CA ASN A 707 -20.44 3.96 -13.11
C ASN A 707 -21.31 3.41 -14.25
N SER A 708 -20.69 2.95 -15.34
CA SER A 708 -21.42 2.33 -16.47
C SER A 708 -21.99 0.96 -16.11
N LEU A 709 -21.24 0.14 -15.40
CA LEU A 709 -21.67 -1.19 -14.94
C LEU A 709 -22.83 -1.10 -13.93
N ILE A 710 -22.74 -0.18 -12.96
CA ILE A 710 -23.84 0.06 -11.99
C ILE A 710 -25.12 0.43 -12.72
N LYS A 711 -25.06 1.33 -13.73
CA LYS A 711 -26.22 1.68 -14.57
C LYS A 711 -26.79 0.50 -15.35
N SER A 712 -25.97 -0.47 -15.68
CA SER A 712 -26.34 -1.70 -16.38
C SER A 712 -26.85 -2.82 -15.44
N GLY A 713 -26.94 -2.55 -14.12
CA GLY A 713 -27.41 -3.51 -13.09
C GLY A 713 -26.34 -4.52 -12.66
N ILE A 714 -25.07 -4.29 -12.98
CA ILE A 714 -23.94 -5.12 -12.53
C ILE A 714 -23.32 -4.47 -11.28
N LYS A 715 -22.97 -5.28 -10.27
CA LYS A 715 -22.26 -4.85 -9.07
C LYS A 715 -20.74 -5.01 -9.27
N PRO A 716 -19.99 -3.95 -9.59
CA PRO A 716 -18.53 -4.03 -9.69
C PRO A 716 -17.89 -4.00 -8.29
N LEU A 717 -16.85 -4.80 -8.08
CA LEU A 717 -16.04 -4.80 -6.84
C LEU A 717 -14.56 -4.66 -7.19
N LEU A 718 -13.93 -3.66 -6.58
CA LEU A 718 -12.47 -3.48 -6.51
C LEU A 718 -11.93 -4.03 -5.18
N PRO A 719 -10.65 -4.42 -5.09
CA PRO A 719 -10.01 -4.68 -3.81
C PRO A 719 -9.98 -3.39 -2.95
N LYS A 720 -10.17 -3.52 -1.64
CA LYS A 720 -10.21 -2.42 -0.66
C LYS A 720 -8.97 -2.38 0.23
N LEU A 721 -8.52 -3.56 0.66
CA LEU A 721 -7.43 -3.73 1.62
C LEU A 721 -6.10 -4.03 0.94
N LEU A 722 -6.14 -4.41 -0.33
CA LEU A 722 -4.96 -4.67 -1.16
C LEU A 722 -4.98 -3.82 -2.44
N PRO A 723 -3.80 -3.60 -3.05
CA PRO A 723 -3.74 -2.98 -4.38
C PRO A 723 -4.37 -3.87 -5.46
N PRO A 724 -5.03 -3.31 -6.48
CA PRO A 724 -5.48 -4.08 -7.65
C PRO A 724 -4.33 -4.56 -8.55
N ASN A 725 -3.11 -4.01 -8.39
CA ASN A 725 -1.90 -4.42 -9.11
C ASN A 725 -1.23 -5.65 -8.46
N ASP A 726 -0.05 -6.05 -8.95
CA ASP A 726 0.72 -7.23 -8.48
C ASP A 726 0.96 -7.26 -6.96
N GLY A 727 0.90 -6.12 -6.28
CA GLY A 727 0.97 -6.06 -4.82
C GLY A 727 -0.18 -6.79 -4.10
N GLY A 728 -1.25 -7.19 -4.80
CA GLY A 728 -2.37 -7.95 -4.27
C GLY A 728 -2.34 -9.45 -4.57
N ILE A 729 -1.59 -9.89 -5.58
CA ILE A 729 -1.69 -11.29 -6.09
C ILE A 729 -1.27 -12.35 -5.08
N ALA A 730 -0.37 -12.04 -4.16
CA ALA A 730 0.09 -13.01 -3.17
C ALA A 730 -1.06 -13.55 -2.29
N LEU A 731 -2.08 -12.72 -1.99
CA LEU A 731 -3.28 -13.19 -1.30
C LEU A 731 -4.06 -14.19 -2.17
N GLY A 732 -4.26 -13.87 -3.45
CA GLY A 732 -4.97 -14.76 -4.37
C GLY A 732 -4.25 -16.09 -4.56
N GLN A 733 -2.91 -16.08 -4.66
CA GLN A 733 -2.09 -17.29 -4.71
C GLN A 733 -2.28 -18.13 -3.44
N ALA A 734 -2.19 -17.51 -2.26
CA ALA A 734 -2.37 -18.18 -0.98
C ALA A 734 -3.78 -18.76 -0.83
N TRP A 735 -4.79 -18.02 -1.26
CA TRP A 735 -6.19 -18.43 -1.24
C TRP A 735 -6.44 -19.68 -2.10
N ILE A 736 -6.07 -19.62 -3.40
CA ILE A 736 -6.27 -20.74 -4.33
C ILE A 736 -5.62 -22.03 -3.80
N VAL A 737 -4.37 -21.91 -3.33
CA VAL A 737 -3.61 -23.08 -2.84
C VAL A 737 -4.14 -23.55 -1.49
N GLY A 738 -4.57 -22.62 -0.63
CA GLY A 738 -5.11 -22.93 0.69
C GLY A 738 -6.43 -23.71 0.65
N ILE A 739 -7.32 -23.40 -0.31
CA ILE A 739 -8.61 -24.07 -0.45
C ILE A 739 -8.57 -25.30 -1.38
N LYS A 740 -7.40 -25.60 -1.95
CA LYS A 740 -7.20 -26.80 -2.77
C LYS A 740 -7.15 -28.04 -1.87
N GLU A 741 -7.98 -29.03 -2.18
CA GLU A 741 -8.04 -30.32 -1.48
C GLU A 741 -6.76 -31.14 -1.62
#